data_641bc75163e0beb37cfbd309c983a41c
#
_entry.id   641bc75163e0beb37cfbd309c983a41c
#
_cell.length_a   1.000
_cell.length_b   1.000
_cell.length_c   1.000
_cell.angle_alpha   90.00
_cell.angle_beta   90.00
_cell.angle_gamma   90.00
#
_symmetry.space_group_name_H-M   'P 1'
#
loop_
_entity.id
_entity.type
_entity.pdbx_description
1 polymer ?
#
loop_
_entity_poly.entity_id
_entity_poly.type
_entity_poly.pdbx_seq_one_letter_code
_entity_poly.pdbx_strand_id
1 'polypeptide(L)'
;MNQLDQGSLKLMSRSISHPSIEQRLPKMMQQALGSDQLANAILQIALNNSDGSKILSDLATTISRSFAADGCIVLSRGTDSFQVNEIAYWQETGLLIETVIEQLSHLSIPQNHTQSLLEPTSPLFKTIDCLIQKILPTQAWLGITTQFQERTNGLILLFKSESSSWTHDEHKLLTQNLNPLAIAISQAQLQQQSCTKSRYQTLLQNLSREISQGYRLELLLQNCLSEIGHALGLDRSLILMFKYRNPLRAKDRDRDLVKGTAKIDYQWSSDLEASLPAESSFSLNHSDLCQKAWRNAPNCLHIDSEASFPDLIVDSFATRGSALLMIPLMGKKTSETDSAMVLGFLVLQSDVARNWSQDELELMNWVGVQISTAIIHEQTLNRVQLVVEERTAQLKSSMDMQGKLSTKMRQHIKQLQKLNQLKDDFMNSMSHELKTPLTSMKIAIKMLRQIEISPQMREKYLDILEQEWNREYNLIKDLLTLQQVESGELSYRPQELDLGQTIENLRQSFTAKWQSERNLNLVCAVDPAKLKIYTDAESLEYILHELLLNAGKYCDAQTTIELSASHQLAAQQSEIVIAVANVGAGITAEELPHIFDKFRRGKGVTDRAVPGTGLGLTLVQYLVEHLNGKIDVTSNPVAEDETTFLTTFVLRLPQIQPSIG
;
A
#
# COMPACT_ATOMS: atom_id res chain seq x y z
N MET A 1 -25.05 -21.15 33.67
CA MET A 1 -25.89 -22.14 34.32
C MET A 1 -26.09 -23.30 33.36
N ASN A 2 -25.50 -24.40 33.77
CA ASN A 2 -25.69 -25.78 33.32
C ASN A 2 -25.74 -26.07 31.80
N GLN A 3 -24.59 -26.44 31.28
CA GLN A 3 -24.50 -27.68 30.52
C GLN A 3 -23.06 -28.15 30.62
N LEU A 4 -22.92 -29.17 31.35
CA LEU A 4 -21.72 -29.92 31.65
C LEU A 4 -21.50 -31.01 30.62
N ASP A 5 -20.22 -31.27 30.38
CA ASP A 5 -19.65 -32.58 30.16
C ASP A 5 -20.11 -33.39 28.95
N GLN A 6 -19.37 -33.32 27.87
CA GLN A 6 -19.30 -34.39 26.89
C GLN A 6 -17.93 -34.41 26.19
N GLY A 7 -16.92 -34.74 26.94
CA GLY A 7 -15.59 -35.09 26.46
C GLY A 7 -15.19 -36.45 26.97
N SER A 8 -15.76 -37.48 26.44
CA SER A 8 -15.19 -38.82 26.51
C SER A 8 -15.97 -39.73 25.60
N LEU A 9 -15.25 -40.44 24.74
CA LEU A 9 -15.73 -41.55 23.91
C LEU A 9 -17.21 -41.45 23.57
N LYS A 10 -17.55 -40.99 22.37
CA LYS A 10 -18.87 -41.23 21.81
C LYS A 10 -19.11 -42.68 21.51
N LEU A 11 -18.97 -43.54 22.49
CA LEU A 11 -19.92 -44.62 22.70
C LEU A 11 -21.25 -43.93 23.00
N MET A 12 -22.08 -43.70 21.99
CA MET A 12 -23.46 -43.23 22.24
C MET A 12 -24.21 -44.32 23.00
N SER A 13 -23.90 -44.51 24.30
CA SER A 13 -24.72 -45.24 25.21
C SER A 13 -25.91 -44.35 25.59
N ARG A 14 -26.98 -44.40 24.83
CA ARG A 14 -28.28 -43.97 25.35
C ARG A 14 -28.87 -45.09 26.20
N SER A 15 -28.61 -45.05 27.50
CA SER A 15 -29.45 -45.75 28.45
C SER A 15 -30.82 -45.12 28.47
N ILE A 16 -31.82 -45.85 28.04
CA ILE A 16 -33.24 -45.44 28.23
C ILE A 16 -33.56 -45.74 29.67
N SER A 17 -33.59 -44.73 30.54
CA SER A 17 -34.11 -44.84 31.90
C SER A 17 -35.63 -45.10 31.86
N HIS A 18 -36.01 -46.23 32.36
CA HIS A 18 -37.42 -46.62 32.53
C HIS A 18 -38.08 -45.95 33.75
N PRO A 19 -39.42 -45.69 33.69
CA PRO A 19 -40.20 -45.23 34.83
C PRO A 19 -40.39 -46.31 35.86
N SER A 20 -40.44 -45.88 37.08
CA SER A 20 -40.82 -46.52 38.35
C SER A 20 -41.51 -47.88 38.36
N ILE A 21 -40.99 -48.71 39.13
CA ILE A 21 -41.26 -49.99 39.86
C ILE A 21 -42.71 -50.52 39.97
N GLU A 22 -43.74 -50.00 39.35
CA GLU A 22 -45.11 -50.41 39.61
C GLU A 22 -45.85 -51.23 38.56
N GLN A 23 -45.15 -51.82 37.57
CA GLN A 23 -45.78 -52.82 36.71
C GLN A 23 -44.83 -54.00 36.44
N ARG A 24 -44.56 -54.78 37.52
CA ARG A 24 -44.14 -56.18 37.32
C ARG A 24 -45.38 -57.02 36.97
N LEU A 25 -45.76 -57.05 35.71
CA LEU A 25 -46.56 -58.14 35.16
C LEU A 25 -45.72 -59.41 35.23
N PRO A 26 -46.33 -60.55 35.65
CA PRO A 26 -45.59 -61.80 35.78
C PRO A 26 -45.00 -62.19 34.44
N LYS A 27 -43.72 -62.60 34.45
CA LYS A 27 -42.92 -63.07 33.29
C LYS A 27 -43.60 -64.16 32.45
N MET A 28 -44.72 -64.68 32.89
CA MET A 28 -45.51 -65.77 32.24
C MET A 28 -46.61 -65.31 31.27
N MET A 29 -46.85 -64.04 31.07
CA MET A 29 -47.90 -63.53 30.19
C MET A 29 -47.43 -62.69 29.00
N GLN A 30 -46.17 -62.60 28.75
CA GLN A 30 -45.73 -62.08 27.46
C GLN A 30 -45.84 -63.24 26.43
N GLN A 31 -46.94 -63.27 25.67
CA GLN A 31 -47.04 -64.12 24.47
C GLN A 31 -45.81 -63.93 23.61
N ALA A 32 -45.01 -64.97 23.43
CA ALA A 32 -43.93 -64.98 22.47
C ALA A 32 -44.49 -64.48 21.14
N LEU A 33 -43.98 -63.37 20.66
CA LEU A 33 -44.29 -62.89 19.31
C LEU A 33 -44.00 -64.02 18.33
N GLY A 34 -44.93 -64.40 17.49
CA GLY A 34 -44.66 -65.38 16.43
C GLY A 34 -43.52 -64.91 15.54
N SER A 35 -42.77 -65.85 14.91
CA SER A 35 -41.61 -65.51 14.05
C SER A 35 -41.89 -64.36 13.07
N ASP A 36 -43.06 -64.35 12.46
CA ASP A 36 -43.47 -63.33 11.48
C ASP A 36 -43.77 -61.97 12.13
N GLN A 37 -44.23 -61.96 13.36
CA GLN A 37 -44.47 -60.72 14.11
C GLN A 37 -43.15 -60.06 14.52
N LEU A 38 -42.17 -60.85 14.95
CA LEU A 38 -40.85 -60.34 15.29
C LEU A 38 -40.14 -59.82 14.04
N ALA A 39 -40.16 -60.59 12.93
CA ALA A 39 -39.60 -60.15 11.65
C ALA A 39 -40.17 -58.80 11.18
N ASN A 40 -41.51 -58.66 11.25
CA ASN A 40 -42.19 -57.43 10.90
C ASN A 40 -41.82 -56.26 11.83
N ALA A 41 -41.68 -56.50 13.14
CA ALA A 41 -41.26 -55.47 14.09
C ALA A 41 -39.83 -54.97 13.81
N ILE A 42 -38.91 -55.91 13.52
CA ILE A 42 -37.51 -55.58 13.16
C ILE A 42 -37.48 -54.75 11.89
N LEU A 43 -38.19 -55.14 10.84
CA LEU A 43 -38.22 -54.40 9.57
C LEU A 43 -38.88 -53.04 9.70
N GLN A 44 -39.92 -52.91 10.54
CA GLN A 44 -40.54 -51.62 10.83
C GLN A 44 -39.59 -50.65 11.56
N ILE A 45 -38.76 -51.15 12.49
CA ILE A 45 -37.71 -50.36 13.13
C ILE A 45 -36.74 -49.80 12.10
N ALA A 46 -36.30 -50.66 11.16
CA ALA A 46 -35.39 -50.27 10.12
C ALA A 46 -35.95 -49.23 9.14
N LEU A 47 -37.27 -49.33 8.82
CA LEU A 47 -37.95 -48.43 7.89
C LEU A 47 -38.35 -47.08 8.48
N ASN A 48 -38.75 -47.05 9.76
CA ASN A 48 -39.34 -45.86 10.39
C ASN A 48 -38.29 -44.95 11.04
N ASN A 49 -37.07 -45.39 11.20
CA ASN A 49 -36.01 -44.59 11.82
C ASN A 49 -35.00 -44.10 10.77
N SER A 50 -34.70 -42.83 10.84
CA SER A 50 -33.69 -42.15 10.01
C SER A 50 -32.31 -42.07 10.67
N ASP A 51 -32.17 -42.52 11.91
CA ASP A 51 -30.94 -42.50 12.70
C ASP A 51 -30.47 -43.95 12.92
N GLY A 52 -29.28 -44.26 12.46
CA GLY A 52 -28.69 -45.61 12.58
C GLY A 52 -28.50 -46.07 14.02
N SER A 53 -28.04 -45.19 14.90
CA SER A 53 -27.87 -45.48 16.32
C SER A 53 -29.20 -45.81 16.99
N LYS A 54 -30.28 -45.12 16.60
CA LYS A 54 -31.61 -45.38 17.10
C LYS A 54 -32.16 -46.71 16.59
N ILE A 55 -31.89 -47.08 15.33
CA ILE A 55 -32.24 -48.39 14.78
C ILE A 55 -31.61 -49.49 15.64
N LEU A 56 -30.31 -49.42 15.92
CA LEU A 56 -29.60 -50.42 16.71
C LEU A 56 -30.11 -50.52 18.16
N SER A 57 -30.42 -49.35 18.79
CA SER A 57 -30.95 -49.29 20.14
C SER A 57 -32.37 -49.88 20.24
N ASP A 58 -33.23 -49.53 19.27
CA ASP A 58 -34.60 -50.10 19.20
C ASP A 58 -34.60 -51.60 18.90
N LEU A 59 -33.64 -52.05 18.09
CA LEU A 59 -33.38 -53.49 17.86
C LEU A 59 -32.98 -54.19 19.15
N ALA A 60 -31.98 -53.67 19.89
CA ALA A 60 -31.56 -54.28 21.16
C ALA A 60 -32.73 -54.39 22.14
N THR A 61 -33.55 -53.36 22.23
CA THR A 61 -34.75 -53.32 23.10
C THR A 61 -35.78 -54.35 22.66
N THR A 62 -36.07 -54.41 21.36
CA THR A 62 -37.13 -55.29 20.82
C THR A 62 -36.72 -56.77 20.92
N ILE A 63 -35.48 -57.09 20.62
CA ILE A 63 -34.93 -58.43 20.73
C ILE A 63 -34.94 -58.85 22.21
N SER A 64 -34.43 -58.05 23.11
CA SER A 64 -34.38 -58.36 24.52
C SER A 64 -35.77 -58.69 25.08
N ARG A 65 -36.78 -57.88 24.76
CA ARG A 65 -38.19 -58.13 25.17
C ARG A 65 -38.76 -59.41 24.58
N SER A 66 -38.49 -59.68 23.30
CA SER A 66 -39.04 -60.88 22.62
C SER A 66 -38.46 -62.18 23.16
N PHE A 67 -37.25 -62.17 23.66
CA PHE A 67 -36.56 -63.32 24.23
C PHE A 67 -36.55 -63.35 25.77
N ALA A 68 -37.23 -62.40 26.40
CA ALA A 68 -37.22 -62.21 27.85
C ALA A 68 -35.76 -62.26 28.41
N ALA A 69 -34.84 -61.64 27.66
CA ALA A 69 -33.46 -61.55 28.02
C ALA A 69 -33.20 -60.43 29.02
N ASP A 70 -32.30 -60.59 29.97
CA ASP A 70 -31.93 -59.59 30.95
C ASP A 70 -30.99 -58.52 30.36
N GLY A 71 -30.41 -58.80 29.18
CA GLY A 71 -29.62 -57.84 28.43
C GLY A 71 -29.43 -58.27 26.96
N CYS A 72 -29.23 -57.28 26.10
CA CYS A 72 -28.93 -57.46 24.70
C CYS A 72 -27.91 -56.46 24.25
N ILE A 73 -26.89 -56.90 23.54
CA ILE A 73 -25.90 -56.07 22.87
C ILE A 73 -26.02 -56.33 21.36
N VAL A 74 -26.14 -55.27 20.59
CA VAL A 74 -26.11 -55.30 19.11
C VAL A 74 -24.85 -54.56 18.66
N LEU A 75 -23.98 -55.26 17.99
CA LEU A 75 -22.72 -54.76 17.44
C LEU A 75 -22.84 -54.64 15.93
N SER A 76 -22.56 -53.46 15.41
CA SER A 76 -22.45 -53.21 13.98
C SER A 76 -20.97 -53.24 13.57
N ARG A 77 -20.62 -53.95 12.52
CA ARG A 77 -19.26 -54.03 11.98
C ARG A 77 -19.02 -52.92 10.96
N GLY A 78 -17.83 -52.30 10.96
CA GLY A 78 -17.44 -51.32 9.93
C GLY A 78 -17.39 -51.97 8.53
N THR A 79 -17.78 -51.22 7.51
CA THR A 79 -17.77 -51.72 6.10
C THR A 79 -16.38 -52.04 5.61
N ASP A 80 -15.37 -51.29 6.01
CA ASP A 80 -13.99 -51.38 5.50
C ASP A 80 -12.98 -51.85 6.57
N SER A 81 -13.43 -52.07 7.81
CA SER A 81 -12.60 -52.51 8.92
C SER A 81 -13.13 -53.82 9.55
N PHE A 82 -12.24 -54.58 10.17
CA PHE A 82 -12.64 -55.73 10.99
C PHE A 82 -13.18 -55.34 12.37
N GLN A 83 -13.14 -54.02 12.69
CA GLN A 83 -13.51 -53.49 14.01
C GLN A 83 -14.98 -53.22 14.10
N VAL A 84 -15.48 -53.21 15.32
CA VAL A 84 -16.84 -52.79 15.65
C VAL A 84 -16.97 -51.29 15.39
N ASN A 85 -17.97 -50.91 14.61
CA ASN A 85 -18.23 -49.52 14.27
C ASN A 85 -19.18 -48.85 15.27
N GLU A 86 -20.18 -49.57 15.74
CA GLU A 86 -21.18 -49.08 16.66
C GLU A 86 -21.71 -50.19 17.55
N ILE A 87 -22.02 -49.83 18.79
CA ILE A 87 -22.56 -50.73 19.80
C ILE A 87 -23.83 -50.09 20.37
N ALA A 88 -24.93 -50.84 20.33
CA ALA A 88 -26.13 -50.50 21.02
C ALA A 88 -26.49 -51.61 22.03
N TYR A 89 -27.04 -51.25 23.13
CA TYR A 89 -27.42 -52.22 24.16
C TYR A 89 -28.72 -51.86 24.88
N TRP A 90 -29.29 -52.86 25.43
CA TRP A 90 -30.38 -52.78 26.39
C TRP A 90 -30.05 -53.66 27.59
N GLN A 91 -30.33 -53.21 28.81
CA GLN A 91 -30.14 -53.97 30.02
C GLN A 91 -31.24 -53.75 31.03
N GLU A 92 -31.53 -54.78 31.84
CA GLU A 92 -32.32 -54.65 33.06
C GLU A 92 -31.43 -54.14 34.18
N THR A 93 -32.01 -53.36 35.12
CA THR A 93 -31.28 -52.78 36.26
C THR A 93 -30.51 -53.82 37.06
N GLY A 94 -29.17 -53.61 37.15
CA GLY A 94 -28.27 -54.46 37.92
C GLY A 94 -27.25 -55.27 37.11
N LEU A 95 -27.32 -55.26 35.78
CA LEU A 95 -26.34 -55.92 34.93
C LEU A 95 -25.16 -54.98 34.61
N LEU A 96 -23.93 -55.49 34.64
CA LEU A 96 -22.73 -54.71 34.34
C LEU A 96 -22.35 -54.82 32.85
N ILE A 97 -23.30 -54.54 31.93
CA ILE A 97 -23.07 -54.62 30.50
C ILE A 97 -22.11 -53.56 29.98
N GLU A 98 -22.07 -52.38 30.60
CA GLU A 98 -21.16 -51.28 30.20
C GLU A 98 -19.68 -51.69 30.18
N THR A 99 -19.26 -52.47 31.20
CA THR A 99 -17.88 -53.02 31.24
C THR A 99 -17.60 -54.04 30.13
N VAL A 100 -18.62 -54.81 29.73
CA VAL A 100 -18.53 -55.74 28.61
C VAL A 100 -18.41 -55.01 27.27
N ILE A 101 -19.15 -53.90 27.12
CA ILE A 101 -19.14 -53.06 25.93
C ILE A 101 -17.76 -52.44 25.70
N GLU A 102 -17.11 -51.96 26.75
CA GLU A 102 -15.76 -51.37 26.68
C GLU A 102 -14.75 -52.39 26.14
N GLN A 103 -14.84 -53.61 26.56
CA GLN A 103 -13.96 -54.68 26.06
C GLN A 103 -14.35 -55.15 24.64
N LEU A 104 -15.64 -55.15 24.29
CA LEU A 104 -16.14 -55.55 22.95
C LEU A 104 -15.87 -54.49 21.88
N SER A 105 -15.65 -53.23 22.24
CA SER A 105 -15.33 -52.15 21.30
C SER A 105 -14.05 -52.42 20.50
N HIS A 106 -13.12 -53.17 21.07
CA HIS A 106 -11.88 -53.61 20.43
C HIS A 106 -11.96 -54.97 19.73
N LEU A 107 -13.16 -55.58 19.69
CA LEU A 107 -13.35 -56.91 19.09
C LEU A 107 -13.23 -56.84 17.56
N SER A 108 -12.43 -57.74 16.99
CA SER A 108 -12.32 -57.91 15.55
C SER A 108 -13.29 -59.00 15.08
N ILE A 109 -14.30 -58.60 14.26
CA ILE A 109 -15.29 -59.50 13.69
C ILE A 109 -14.81 -59.96 12.30
N PRO A 110 -14.54 -61.27 12.05
CA PRO A 110 -14.10 -61.75 10.76
C PRO A 110 -15.12 -61.52 9.64
N GLN A 111 -14.63 -61.21 8.42
CA GLN A 111 -15.49 -60.86 7.28
C GLN A 111 -16.33 -62.04 6.76
N ASN A 112 -15.80 -63.24 6.82
CA ASN A 112 -16.39 -64.42 6.23
C ASN A 112 -16.96 -65.39 7.27
N HIS A 113 -17.47 -64.87 8.38
CA HIS A 113 -18.14 -65.69 9.36
C HIS A 113 -19.54 -66.06 8.82
N THR A 114 -19.86 -67.37 8.76
CA THR A 114 -21.18 -67.83 8.30
C THR A 114 -22.29 -67.23 9.21
N GLN A 115 -23.39 -66.83 8.59
CA GLN A 115 -24.57 -66.38 9.32
C GLN A 115 -25.13 -67.53 10.15
N SER A 116 -24.84 -67.56 11.44
CA SER A 116 -25.23 -68.61 12.34
C SER A 116 -25.13 -68.20 13.80
N LEU A 117 -25.70 -69.03 14.64
CA LEU A 117 -25.40 -69.08 16.07
C LEU A 117 -23.92 -69.29 16.26
N LEU A 118 -23.32 -68.56 17.22
CA LEU A 118 -21.93 -68.79 17.56
C LEU A 118 -21.78 -70.15 18.25
N GLU A 119 -21.06 -71.09 17.58
CA GLU A 119 -20.76 -72.37 18.13
C GLU A 119 -19.58 -72.32 19.10
N PRO A 120 -19.58 -73.12 20.18
CA PRO A 120 -18.49 -73.20 21.16
C PRO A 120 -17.12 -73.56 20.55
N THR A 121 -17.09 -74.08 19.36
CA THR A 121 -15.90 -74.46 18.60
C THR A 121 -15.28 -73.28 17.88
N SER A 122 -16.04 -72.15 17.63
CA SER A 122 -15.56 -71.01 16.87
C SER A 122 -14.55 -70.16 17.65
N PRO A 123 -13.51 -69.65 16.99
CA PRO A 123 -12.55 -68.76 17.63
C PRO A 123 -13.23 -67.48 18.23
N LEU A 124 -14.22 -66.96 17.53
CA LEU A 124 -14.97 -65.77 17.96
C LEU A 124 -15.76 -66.05 19.26
N PHE A 125 -16.43 -67.24 19.35
CA PHE A 125 -17.10 -67.65 20.57
C PHE A 125 -16.14 -67.74 21.75
N LYS A 126 -14.96 -68.39 21.58
CA LYS A 126 -13.98 -68.51 22.66
C LYS A 126 -13.47 -67.18 23.14
N THR A 127 -13.26 -66.20 22.24
CA THR A 127 -12.85 -64.88 22.61
C THR A 127 -13.93 -64.17 23.41
N ILE A 128 -15.16 -64.17 22.94
CA ILE A 128 -16.31 -63.53 23.61
C ILE A 128 -16.61 -64.22 24.96
N ASP A 129 -16.62 -65.57 24.97
CA ASP A 129 -16.85 -66.34 26.19
C ASP A 129 -15.84 -66.01 27.29
N CYS A 130 -14.56 -65.97 26.93
CA CYS A 130 -13.51 -65.56 27.86
C CYS A 130 -13.69 -64.16 28.43
N LEU A 131 -14.17 -63.20 27.63
CA LEU A 131 -14.45 -61.86 28.05
C LEU A 131 -15.69 -61.79 28.98
N ILE A 132 -16.79 -62.47 28.56
CA ILE A 132 -18.04 -62.48 29.34
C ILE A 132 -17.87 -63.19 30.67
N GLN A 133 -17.20 -64.37 30.69
CA GLN A 133 -16.98 -65.14 31.92
C GLN A 133 -16.15 -64.35 32.96
N LYS A 134 -15.24 -63.46 32.53
CA LYS A 134 -14.48 -62.61 33.44
C LYS A 134 -15.33 -61.53 34.12
N ILE A 135 -16.33 -61.00 33.38
CA ILE A 135 -17.11 -59.82 33.82
C ILE A 135 -18.48 -60.25 34.35
N LEU A 136 -19.10 -61.24 33.73
CA LEU A 136 -20.45 -61.72 34.06
C LEU A 136 -20.46 -63.24 34.22
N PRO A 137 -19.77 -63.82 35.23
CA PRO A 137 -19.54 -65.26 35.34
C PRO A 137 -20.84 -66.09 35.59
N THR A 138 -21.92 -65.42 36.00
CA THR A 138 -23.20 -66.07 36.35
C THR A 138 -24.26 -65.94 35.30
N GLN A 139 -23.93 -65.47 34.08
CA GLN A 139 -24.90 -65.22 33.03
C GLN A 139 -24.80 -66.28 31.90
N ALA A 140 -25.98 -66.82 31.49
CA ALA A 140 -26.06 -67.62 30.27
C ALA A 140 -26.17 -66.67 29.06
N TRP A 141 -25.26 -66.74 28.12
CA TRP A 141 -25.30 -65.90 26.95
C TRP A 141 -25.51 -66.68 25.65
N LEU A 142 -26.10 -65.99 24.64
CA LEU A 142 -26.32 -66.50 23.31
C LEU A 142 -25.83 -65.50 22.28
N GLY A 143 -24.96 -65.89 21.36
CA GLY A 143 -24.43 -65.02 20.34
C GLY A 143 -24.84 -65.45 18.94
N ILE A 144 -25.08 -64.46 18.08
CA ILE A 144 -25.43 -64.67 16.69
C ILE A 144 -24.73 -63.64 15.81
N THR A 145 -24.15 -64.14 14.70
CA THR A 145 -23.63 -63.29 13.64
C THR A 145 -24.66 -63.09 12.53
N THR A 146 -24.81 -61.87 12.08
CA THR A 146 -25.67 -61.49 10.96
C THR A 146 -24.83 -61.24 9.71
N GLN A 147 -25.38 -61.57 8.53
CA GLN A 147 -24.69 -61.43 7.26
C GLN A 147 -25.62 -60.78 6.22
N PHE A 148 -25.11 -59.79 5.55
CA PHE A 148 -25.79 -59.10 4.45
C PHE A 148 -24.89 -59.11 3.22
N GLN A 149 -25.42 -59.54 2.06
CA GLN A 149 -24.64 -59.67 0.81
C GLN A 149 -23.31 -60.43 0.98
N GLU A 150 -23.39 -61.61 1.62
CA GLU A 150 -22.25 -62.50 1.88
C GLU A 150 -21.17 -61.94 2.81
N ARG A 151 -21.39 -60.80 3.43
CA ARG A 151 -20.48 -60.20 4.41
C ARG A 151 -21.11 -60.14 5.78
N THR A 152 -20.33 -60.49 6.81
CA THR A 152 -20.77 -60.32 8.19
C THR A 152 -20.93 -58.83 8.48
N ASN A 153 -22.14 -58.41 8.84
CA ASN A 153 -22.48 -57.00 9.10
C ASN A 153 -22.74 -56.70 10.57
N GLY A 154 -22.95 -57.72 11.42
CA GLY A 154 -23.22 -57.50 12.83
C GLY A 154 -23.07 -58.74 13.69
N LEU A 155 -23.08 -58.49 15.00
CA LEU A 155 -23.08 -59.50 16.05
C LEU A 155 -24.09 -59.06 17.12
N ILE A 156 -24.96 -60.02 17.55
CA ILE A 156 -25.95 -59.81 18.60
C ILE A 156 -25.64 -60.76 19.74
N LEU A 157 -25.59 -60.27 20.94
CA LEU A 157 -25.36 -61.01 22.18
C LEU A 157 -26.57 -60.82 23.11
N LEU A 158 -27.12 -61.93 23.56
CA LEU A 158 -28.24 -61.98 24.50
C LEU A 158 -27.79 -62.59 25.83
N PHE A 159 -28.25 -62.01 26.92
CA PHE A 159 -27.86 -62.44 28.27
C PHE A 159 -29.07 -62.80 29.09
N LYS A 160 -29.01 -63.95 29.83
CA LYS A 160 -30.02 -64.39 30.80
C LYS A 160 -29.33 -64.76 32.11
N SER A 161 -30.08 -64.61 33.23
CA SER A 161 -29.58 -65.07 34.53
C SER A 161 -29.43 -66.62 34.56
N GLU A 162 -28.52 -67.13 35.36
CA GLU A 162 -28.10 -68.54 35.43
C GLU A 162 -29.23 -69.56 35.64
N SER A 163 -30.38 -69.17 36.12
CA SER A 163 -31.53 -70.02 36.36
C SER A 163 -32.30 -70.42 35.08
N SER A 164 -32.00 -69.83 33.95
CA SER A 164 -32.70 -70.03 32.68
C SER A 164 -31.76 -70.38 31.54
N SER A 165 -31.75 -71.65 31.13
CA SER A 165 -31.06 -72.09 29.90
C SER A 165 -31.82 -71.66 28.64
N TRP A 166 -31.09 -71.36 27.55
CA TRP A 166 -31.68 -71.06 26.26
C TRP A 166 -32.44 -72.31 25.71
N THR A 167 -33.71 -72.15 25.36
CA THR A 167 -34.53 -73.27 24.83
C THR A 167 -34.33 -73.43 23.35
N HIS A 168 -34.66 -74.65 22.84
CA HIS A 168 -34.59 -74.94 21.42
C HIS A 168 -35.48 -74.06 20.56
N ASP A 169 -36.63 -73.65 21.07
CA ASP A 169 -37.56 -72.74 20.38
C ASP A 169 -37.03 -71.35 20.29
N GLU A 170 -36.31 -70.84 21.29
CA GLU A 170 -35.63 -69.53 21.26
C GLU A 170 -34.49 -69.54 20.24
N HIS A 171 -33.68 -70.61 20.19
CA HIS A 171 -32.66 -70.79 19.16
C HIS A 171 -33.27 -70.79 17.76
N LYS A 172 -34.37 -71.49 17.54
CA LYS A 172 -35.08 -71.52 16.27
C LYS A 172 -35.68 -70.18 15.88
N LEU A 173 -36.32 -69.50 16.83
CA LEU A 173 -36.90 -68.14 16.61
C LEU A 173 -35.81 -67.17 16.20
N LEU A 174 -34.68 -67.19 16.86
CA LEU A 174 -33.56 -66.32 16.56
C LEU A 174 -32.97 -66.59 15.17
N THR A 175 -32.81 -67.88 14.85
CA THR A 175 -32.27 -68.29 13.55
C THR A 175 -33.22 -67.93 12.40
N GLN A 176 -34.54 -68.01 12.61
CA GLN A 176 -35.53 -67.61 11.61
C GLN A 176 -35.55 -66.15 11.31
N ASN A 177 -35.13 -65.28 12.27
CA ASN A 177 -35.08 -63.85 12.14
C ASN A 177 -33.71 -63.27 11.74
N LEU A 178 -32.74 -64.11 11.35
CA LEU A 178 -31.42 -63.67 10.93
C LEU A 178 -31.44 -62.67 9.77
N ASN A 179 -32.23 -62.92 8.73
CA ASN A 179 -32.31 -62.05 7.56
C ASN A 179 -32.93 -60.66 7.91
N PRO A 180 -34.09 -60.57 8.60
CA PRO A 180 -34.59 -59.28 9.09
C PRO A 180 -33.57 -58.50 9.93
N LEU A 181 -32.85 -59.18 10.84
CA LEU A 181 -31.83 -58.56 11.68
C LEU A 181 -30.64 -58.06 10.84
N ALA A 182 -30.17 -58.86 9.90
CA ALA A 182 -29.11 -58.44 8.99
C ALA A 182 -29.50 -57.22 8.15
N ILE A 183 -30.72 -57.19 7.64
CA ILE A 183 -31.26 -56.05 6.89
C ILE A 183 -31.31 -54.78 7.79
N ALA A 184 -31.84 -54.93 9.01
CA ALA A 184 -31.95 -53.79 9.92
C ALA A 184 -30.58 -53.21 10.35
N ILE A 185 -29.60 -54.06 10.63
CA ILE A 185 -28.23 -53.64 10.92
C ILE A 185 -27.61 -52.96 9.69
N SER A 186 -27.81 -53.54 8.49
CA SER A 186 -27.31 -52.91 7.26
C SER A 186 -27.95 -51.57 6.99
N GLN A 187 -29.26 -51.40 7.26
CA GLN A 187 -29.96 -50.15 7.15
C GLN A 187 -29.38 -49.11 8.14
N ALA A 188 -29.12 -49.50 9.40
CA ALA A 188 -28.47 -48.66 10.37
C ALA A 188 -27.11 -48.15 9.89
N GLN A 189 -26.29 -49.05 9.33
CA GLN A 189 -24.99 -48.68 8.75
C GLN A 189 -25.12 -47.67 7.61
N LEU A 190 -26.04 -47.90 6.67
CA LEU A 190 -26.29 -47.02 5.54
C LEU A 190 -26.77 -45.63 5.99
N GLN A 191 -27.68 -45.59 6.98
CA GLN A 191 -28.16 -44.31 7.54
C GLN A 191 -27.03 -43.50 8.21
N GLN A 192 -26.18 -44.19 8.94
CA GLN A 192 -25.03 -43.57 9.58
C GLN A 192 -24.04 -43.02 8.56
N GLN A 193 -23.70 -43.80 7.54
CA GLN A 193 -22.85 -43.32 6.45
C GLN A 193 -23.44 -42.11 5.73
N SER A 194 -24.77 -42.19 5.45
CA SER A 194 -25.47 -41.06 4.82
C SER A 194 -25.45 -39.79 5.69
N CYS A 195 -25.66 -39.94 7.00
CA CYS A 195 -25.62 -38.83 7.95
C CYS A 195 -24.21 -38.20 8.01
N THR A 196 -23.18 -39.03 8.12
CA THR A 196 -21.77 -38.59 8.11
C THR A 196 -21.44 -37.87 6.82
N LYS A 197 -21.80 -38.45 5.68
CA LYS A 197 -21.58 -37.85 4.37
C LYS A 197 -22.31 -36.52 4.20
N SER A 198 -23.53 -36.40 4.70
CA SER A 198 -24.31 -35.14 4.71
C SER A 198 -23.65 -34.08 5.57
N ARG A 199 -23.12 -34.45 6.76
CA ARG A 199 -22.36 -33.52 7.61
C ARG A 199 -21.12 -32.98 6.90
N TYR A 200 -20.36 -33.86 6.23
CA TYR A 200 -19.18 -33.51 5.46
C TYR A 200 -19.53 -32.54 4.30
N GLN A 201 -20.62 -32.83 3.57
CA GLN A 201 -21.09 -31.95 2.50
C GLN A 201 -21.48 -30.58 3.02
N THR A 202 -22.17 -30.50 4.16
CA THR A 202 -22.55 -29.24 4.78
C THR A 202 -21.33 -28.42 5.19
N LEU A 203 -20.34 -29.06 5.81
CA LEU A 203 -19.07 -28.42 6.17
C LEU A 203 -18.38 -27.85 4.92
N LEU A 204 -18.28 -28.63 3.84
CA LEU A 204 -17.69 -28.20 2.59
C LEU A 204 -18.40 -26.99 1.98
N GLN A 205 -19.75 -27.03 1.97
CA GLN A 205 -20.56 -25.93 1.44
C GLN A 205 -20.42 -24.65 2.26
N ASN A 206 -20.40 -24.78 3.60
CA ASN A 206 -20.20 -23.63 4.49
C ASN A 206 -18.84 -22.98 4.24
N LEU A 207 -17.77 -23.78 4.23
CA LEU A 207 -16.42 -23.28 3.97
C LEU A 207 -16.30 -22.58 2.60
N SER A 208 -16.83 -23.21 1.56
CA SER A 208 -16.81 -22.63 0.22
C SER A 208 -17.55 -21.30 0.14
N ARG A 209 -18.69 -21.20 0.84
CA ARG A 209 -19.50 -19.99 0.91
C ARG A 209 -18.77 -18.89 1.67
N GLU A 210 -18.20 -19.17 2.84
CA GLU A 210 -17.47 -18.21 3.65
C GLU A 210 -16.24 -17.65 2.92
N ILE A 211 -15.48 -18.52 2.23
CA ILE A 211 -14.35 -18.11 1.38
C ILE A 211 -14.81 -17.17 0.26
N SER A 212 -15.95 -17.49 -0.38
CA SER A 212 -16.46 -16.71 -1.51
C SER A 212 -17.06 -15.36 -1.09
N GLN A 213 -17.53 -15.21 0.13
CA GLN A 213 -18.15 -13.99 0.66
C GLN A 213 -17.13 -12.96 1.17
N GLY A 214 -15.83 -13.27 1.18
CA GLY A 214 -14.78 -12.34 1.57
C GLY A 214 -14.77 -11.99 3.06
N TYR A 215 -15.17 -12.91 3.92
CA TYR A 215 -15.01 -12.76 5.36
C TYR A 215 -13.52 -12.56 5.72
N ARG A 216 -13.27 -11.85 6.82
CA ARG A 216 -11.90 -11.72 7.35
C ARG A 216 -11.31 -13.11 7.57
N LEU A 217 -10.14 -13.35 7.02
CA LEU A 217 -9.45 -14.64 7.07
C LEU A 217 -9.39 -15.21 8.50
N GLU A 218 -9.16 -14.35 9.50
CA GLU A 218 -9.09 -14.73 10.92
C GLU A 218 -10.37 -15.42 11.40
N LEU A 219 -11.53 -14.81 11.13
CA LEU A 219 -12.84 -15.35 11.53
C LEU A 219 -13.17 -16.64 10.77
N LEU A 220 -12.86 -16.66 9.46
CA LEU A 220 -13.04 -17.84 8.63
C LEU A 220 -12.26 -19.03 9.17
N LEU A 221 -10.96 -18.84 9.45
CA LEU A 221 -10.10 -19.94 9.93
C LEU A 221 -10.51 -20.41 11.32
N GLN A 222 -10.92 -19.50 12.22
CA GLN A 222 -11.39 -19.85 13.54
C GLN A 222 -12.70 -20.68 13.48
N ASN A 223 -13.65 -20.25 12.65
CA ASN A 223 -14.92 -20.99 12.43
C ASN A 223 -14.65 -22.36 11.81
N CYS A 224 -13.78 -22.42 10.80
CA CYS A 224 -13.38 -23.65 10.15
C CYS A 224 -12.81 -24.67 11.14
N LEU A 225 -11.89 -24.25 12.01
CA LEU A 225 -11.32 -25.12 13.03
C LEU A 225 -12.38 -25.64 14.01
N SER A 226 -13.31 -24.80 14.41
CA SER A 226 -14.42 -25.18 15.30
C SER A 226 -15.36 -26.17 14.61
N GLU A 227 -15.78 -25.90 13.37
CA GLU A 227 -16.65 -26.81 12.61
C GLU A 227 -16.00 -28.17 12.35
N ILE A 228 -14.70 -28.21 12.00
CA ILE A 228 -13.94 -29.44 11.84
C ILE A 228 -13.88 -30.22 13.15
N GLY A 229 -13.53 -29.52 14.25
CA GLY A 229 -13.44 -30.13 15.57
C GLY A 229 -14.75 -30.79 15.98
N HIS A 230 -15.87 -30.10 15.80
CA HIS A 230 -17.21 -30.66 16.10
C HIS A 230 -17.64 -31.76 15.13
N ALA A 231 -17.39 -31.60 13.82
CA ALA A 231 -17.82 -32.57 12.81
C ALA A 231 -17.10 -33.90 12.98
N LEU A 232 -15.81 -33.88 13.29
CA LEU A 232 -14.98 -35.08 13.47
C LEU A 232 -14.88 -35.53 14.93
N GLY A 233 -15.45 -34.80 15.89
CA GLY A 233 -15.35 -35.12 17.31
C GLY A 233 -13.91 -35.13 17.83
N LEU A 234 -13.17 -34.08 17.50
CA LEU A 234 -11.77 -33.90 17.91
C LEU A 234 -11.66 -33.19 19.24
N ASP A 235 -10.53 -33.35 19.88
CA ASP A 235 -10.23 -32.63 21.12
C ASP A 235 -9.54 -31.31 20.83
N ARG A 236 -8.76 -31.25 19.73
CA ARG A 236 -8.07 -30.03 19.30
C ARG A 236 -7.87 -29.94 17.80
N SER A 237 -7.95 -28.72 17.27
CA SER A 237 -7.57 -28.39 15.90
C SER A 237 -6.80 -27.07 15.86
N LEU A 238 -5.73 -26.99 15.07
CA LEU A 238 -4.92 -25.77 14.99
C LEU A 238 -4.26 -25.60 13.61
N ILE A 239 -3.88 -24.37 13.29
CA ILE A 239 -3.13 -24.03 12.09
C ILE A 239 -1.74 -23.55 12.48
N LEU A 240 -0.73 -24.26 11.99
CA LEU A 240 0.68 -23.88 12.08
C LEU A 240 1.07 -23.15 10.80
N MET A 241 1.48 -21.89 10.89
CA MET A 241 2.02 -21.15 9.76
C MET A 241 3.54 -21.09 9.81
N PHE A 242 4.18 -21.20 8.64
CA PHE A 242 5.63 -21.25 8.53
C PHE A 242 6.22 -19.94 8.06
N LYS A 243 7.30 -19.50 8.72
CA LYS A 243 8.20 -18.45 8.25
C LYS A 243 9.56 -19.05 7.93
N TYR A 244 9.87 -19.18 6.66
CA TYR A 244 11.16 -19.69 6.22
C TYR A 244 12.26 -18.64 6.35
N ARG A 245 13.42 -19.05 6.86
CA ARG A 245 14.60 -18.18 6.95
C ARG A 245 15.16 -17.82 5.57
N ASN A 246 15.01 -18.73 4.59
CA ASN A 246 15.33 -18.50 3.19
C ASN A 246 14.31 -19.22 2.30
N PRO A 247 13.28 -18.54 1.79
CA PRO A 247 12.22 -19.16 1.03
C PRO A 247 12.67 -19.80 -0.30
N LEU A 248 13.79 -19.37 -0.88
CA LEU A 248 14.34 -19.96 -2.11
C LEU A 248 14.93 -21.35 -1.89
N ARG A 249 15.47 -21.61 -0.68
CA ARG A 249 16.00 -22.94 -0.31
C ARG A 249 14.93 -23.90 0.22
N ALA A 250 13.77 -23.38 0.59
CA ALA A 250 12.65 -24.22 1.02
C ALA A 250 12.07 -25.11 -0.11
N LYS A 251 12.52 -24.90 -1.34
CA LYS A 251 12.14 -25.69 -2.51
C LYS A 251 12.91 -27.02 -2.64
N ASP A 252 14.09 -27.11 -2.06
CA ASP A 252 14.92 -28.34 -2.09
C ASP A 252 14.48 -29.29 -0.97
N ARG A 253 13.53 -30.18 -1.30
CA ARG A 253 12.98 -31.15 -0.34
C ARG A 253 13.93 -32.30 0.01
N ASP A 254 14.97 -32.52 -0.75
CA ASP A 254 15.73 -33.75 -0.67
C ASP A 254 17.03 -33.69 0.14
N ARG A 255 17.49 -32.56 0.63
CA ARG A 255 18.86 -32.49 1.19
C ARG A 255 19.08 -31.81 2.52
N ASP A 256 18.20 -30.93 3.03
CA ASP A 256 18.46 -30.22 4.30
C ASP A 256 17.23 -30.13 5.19
N LEU A 257 17.47 -30.12 6.50
CA LEU A 257 16.47 -29.75 7.51
C LEU A 257 15.88 -28.37 7.19
N VAL A 258 14.55 -28.27 7.17
CA VAL A 258 13.85 -27.03 6.89
C VAL A 258 14.19 -25.99 7.96
N LYS A 259 14.84 -24.91 7.57
CA LYS A 259 15.21 -23.81 8.46
C LYS A 259 14.12 -22.74 8.48
N GLY A 260 13.38 -22.67 9.57
CA GLY A 260 12.29 -21.72 9.72
C GLY A 260 11.69 -21.77 11.12
N THR A 261 10.68 -20.95 11.34
CA THR A 261 9.87 -20.96 12.55
C THR A 261 8.43 -21.33 12.18
N ALA A 262 7.81 -22.17 13.00
CA ALA A 262 6.39 -22.42 13.00
C ALA A 262 5.74 -21.53 14.06
N LYS A 263 4.61 -20.92 13.74
CA LYS A 263 3.78 -20.14 14.66
C LYS A 263 2.37 -20.73 14.65
N ILE A 264 1.77 -20.85 15.84
CA ILE A 264 0.36 -21.18 15.98
C ILE A 264 -0.41 -19.87 15.78
N ASP A 265 -1.07 -19.75 14.62
CA ASP A 265 -1.85 -18.55 14.33
C ASP A 265 -3.31 -18.70 14.77
N TYR A 266 -3.87 -19.93 14.67
CA TYR A 266 -5.26 -20.22 15.00
C TYR A 266 -5.37 -21.57 15.69
N GLN A 267 -6.27 -21.68 16.68
CA GLN A 267 -6.53 -22.92 17.41
C GLN A 267 -7.96 -23.00 17.92
N TRP A 268 -8.46 -24.21 18.02
CA TRP A 268 -9.71 -24.56 18.67
C TRP A 268 -9.47 -25.78 19.56
N SER A 269 -10.12 -25.83 20.73
CA SER A 269 -10.07 -26.96 21.64
C SER A 269 -11.46 -27.20 22.22
N SER A 270 -11.82 -28.46 22.45
CA SER A 270 -13.04 -28.86 23.15
C SER A 270 -13.02 -28.44 24.61
N ASP A 271 -11.82 -28.39 25.22
CA ASP A 271 -11.56 -27.92 26.58
C ASP A 271 -10.80 -26.60 26.55
N LEU A 272 -11.37 -25.54 27.14
CA LEU A 272 -10.78 -24.21 27.21
C LEU A 272 -9.49 -24.14 28.04
N GLU A 273 -9.32 -25.04 29.03
CA GLU A 273 -8.11 -25.11 29.85
C GLU A 273 -6.93 -25.78 29.11
N ALA A 274 -7.21 -26.54 28.07
CA ALA A 274 -6.22 -27.23 27.23
C ALA A 274 -5.72 -26.39 26.06
N SER A 275 -6.10 -25.11 25.96
CA SER A 275 -5.66 -24.22 24.88
C SER A 275 -4.19 -23.85 25.07
N LEU A 276 -3.43 -23.91 23.97
CA LEU A 276 -2.02 -23.49 23.95
C LEU A 276 -1.91 -21.98 24.05
N PRO A 277 -0.81 -21.44 24.63
CA PRO A 277 -0.60 -20.00 24.66
C PRO A 277 -0.67 -19.42 23.26
N ALA A 278 -1.49 -18.39 23.07
CA ALA A 278 -1.59 -17.66 21.82
C ALA A 278 -0.18 -17.14 21.43
N GLU A 279 0.16 -17.26 20.12
CA GLU A 279 1.45 -16.83 19.57
C GLU A 279 2.67 -17.72 19.91
N SER A 280 2.47 -18.93 20.38
CA SER A 280 3.58 -19.88 20.55
C SER A 280 4.31 -20.09 19.21
N SER A 281 5.60 -19.80 19.19
CA SER A 281 6.45 -20.03 18.03
C SER A 281 7.64 -20.90 18.39
N PHE A 282 7.98 -21.83 17.48
CA PHE A 282 9.10 -22.73 17.68
C PHE A 282 9.89 -22.92 16.39
N SER A 283 11.14 -23.40 16.53
CA SER A 283 11.97 -23.66 15.35
C SER A 283 11.60 -25.00 14.74
N LEU A 284 11.36 -25.01 13.41
CA LEU A 284 11.08 -26.22 12.64
C LEU A 284 12.20 -27.26 12.72
N ASN A 285 13.43 -26.83 12.97
CA ASN A 285 14.59 -27.73 13.09
C ASN A 285 14.52 -28.66 14.29
N HIS A 286 13.78 -28.29 15.33
CA HIS A 286 13.70 -29.03 16.60
C HIS A 286 12.46 -29.93 16.66
N SER A 287 11.64 -30.00 15.61
CA SER A 287 10.48 -30.85 15.55
C SER A 287 10.62 -31.90 14.47
N ASP A 288 10.90 -33.14 14.87
CA ASP A 288 10.95 -34.29 13.97
C ASP A 288 9.60 -34.54 13.28
N LEU A 289 8.52 -34.28 13.99
CA LEU A 289 7.16 -34.42 13.49
C LEU A 289 6.89 -33.45 12.31
N CYS A 290 7.17 -32.17 12.51
CA CYS A 290 7.03 -31.16 11.46
C CYS A 290 7.98 -31.44 10.28
N GLN A 291 9.19 -31.96 10.53
CA GLN A 291 10.11 -32.36 9.48
C GLN A 291 9.59 -33.56 8.67
N LYS A 292 9.04 -34.59 9.34
CA LYS A 292 8.40 -35.75 8.67
C LYS A 292 7.20 -35.31 7.85
N ALA A 293 6.30 -34.50 8.43
CA ALA A 293 5.14 -33.98 7.73
C ALA A 293 5.53 -33.13 6.51
N TRP A 294 6.56 -32.30 6.66
CA TRP A 294 7.05 -31.47 5.55
C TRP A 294 7.61 -32.29 4.38
N ARG A 295 8.37 -33.37 4.68
CA ARG A 295 8.89 -34.27 3.66
C ARG A 295 7.79 -35.08 2.97
N ASN A 296 6.72 -35.44 3.70
CA ASN A 296 5.58 -36.18 3.17
C ASN A 296 4.65 -35.33 2.28
N ALA A 297 4.71 -33.99 2.40
CA ALA A 297 3.87 -33.10 1.62
C ALA A 297 4.05 -33.32 0.09
N PRO A 298 2.99 -33.33 -0.72
CA PRO A 298 1.63 -32.86 -0.44
C PRO A 298 0.72 -33.83 0.30
N ASN A 299 1.19 -35.04 0.62
CA ASN A 299 0.38 -36.03 1.33
C ASN A 299 0.26 -35.67 2.82
N CYS A 300 -0.86 -36.01 3.42
CA CYS A 300 -1.04 -35.84 4.87
C CYS A 300 -0.17 -36.85 5.64
N LEU A 301 0.20 -36.47 6.86
CA LEU A 301 0.84 -37.38 7.81
C LEU A 301 -0.19 -37.69 8.90
N HIS A 302 -0.49 -38.99 9.12
CA HIS A 302 -1.34 -39.44 10.22
C HIS A 302 -0.58 -40.37 11.14
N ILE A 303 -0.94 -40.35 12.40
CA ILE A 303 -0.39 -41.18 13.47
C ILE A 303 -1.59 -41.67 14.30
N ASP A 304 -1.77 -42.97 14.34
CA ASP A 304 -2.99 -43.58 14.88
C ASP A 304 -2.89 -43.91 16.38
N SER A 305 -1.68 -44.07 16.90
CA SER A 305 -1.43 -44.34 18.32
C SER A 305 0.06 -44.20 18.74
N GLU A 306 0.29 -44.31 19.98
CA GLU A 306 1.39 -44.10 20.91
C GLU A 306 2.83 -44.46 20.52
N ALA A 307 3.10 -45.06 19.42
CA ALA A 307 4.34 -45.82 19.24
C ALA A 307 5.60 -45.01 19.04
N SER A 308 5.65 -43.69 19.16
CA SER A 308 6.89 -42.93 19.10
C SER A 308 6.70 -41.42 18.99
N PHE A 309 6.53 -40.74 20.08
CA PHE A 309 6.74 -39.30 20.15
C PHE A 309 7.96 -38.99 21.03
N PRO A 310 9.17 -38.90 20.49
CA PRO A 310 10.34 -38.56 21.30
C PRO A 310 10.59 -37.07 21.50
N ASP A 311 9.73 -36.18 20.99
CA ASP A 311 10.09 -34.77 20.91
C ASP A 311 9.37 -33.84 21.91
N LEU A 312 10.13 -32.93 22.50
CA LEU A 312 9.72 -31.89 23.45
C LEU A 312 8.54 -31.01 22.99
N ILE A 313 8.27 -30.93 21.69
CA ILE A 313 7.16 -30.12 21.14
C ILE A 313 5.87 -30.92 21.15
N VAL A 314 5.98 -32.21 21.06
CA VAL A 314 4.87 -33.14 21.21
C VAL A 314 4.35 -33.15 22.65
N ASP A 315 5.22 -32.95 23.65
CA ASP A 315 4.81 -32.78 25.04
C ASP A 315 3.88 -31.57 25.26
N SER A 316 3.92 -30.59 24.35
CA SER A 316 2.99 -29.44 24.39
C SER A 316 1.71 -29.67 23.57
N PHE A 317 1.72 -30.59 22.59
CA PHE A 317 0.61 -30.80 21.67
C PHE A 317 -0.08 -32.15 21.84
N ALA A 318 0.61 -33.18 22.28
CA ALA A 318 0.07 -34.52 22.37
C ALA A 318 0.15 -35.07 23.80
N THR A 319 -0.97 -35.43 24.34
CA THR A 319 -1.07 -36.28 25.51
C THR A 319 -0.74 -37.72 25.11
N ARG A 320 -0.22 -38.56 26.03
CA ARG A 320 0.03 -39.96 25.79
C ARG A 320 -1.24 -40.66 25.27
N GLY A 321 -1.16 -41.33 24.14
CA GLY A 321 -2.28 -42.06 23.53
C GLY A 321 -3.04 -41.34 22.44
N SER A 322 -2.65 -40.12 22.08
CA SER A 322 -3.38 -39.30 21.11
C SER A 322 -3.13 -39.70 19.65
N ALA A 323 -4.17 -39.61 18.84
CA ALA A 323 -4.08 -39.72 17.38
C ALA A 323 -3.90 -38.31 16.79
N LEU A 324 -3.07 -38.22 15.76
CA LEU A 324 -2.73 -36.93 15.12
C LEU A 324 -2.83 -37.04 13.60
N LEU A 325 -3.41 -36.01 12.98
CA LEU A 325 -3.43 -35.84 11.53
C LEU A 325 -2.89 -34.45 11.15
N MET A 326 -1.87 -34.43 10.31
CA MET A 326 -1.26 -33.20 9.80
C MET A 326 -1.49 -33.09 8.30
N ILE A 327 -2.22 -32.06 7.89
CA ILE A 327 -2.58 -31.77 6.51
C ILE A 327 -1.74 -30.58 6.02
N PRO A 328 -0.95 -30.75 4.95
CA PRO A 328 -0.12 -29.65 4.45
C PRO A 328 -0.94 -28.58 3.76
N LEU A 329 -0.71 -27.32 4.15
CA LEU A 329 -1.23 -26.13 3.49
C LEU A 329 -0.25 -25.73 2.39
N MET A 330 -0.67 -25.89 1.12
CA MET A 330 0.23 -25.75 -0.01
C MET A 330 0.13 -24.37 -0.65
N GLY A 331 1.28 -23.73 -0.87
CA GLY A 331 1.39 -22.48 -1.62
C GLY A 331 1.21 -22.68 -3.13
N LYS A 332 1.12 -21.59 -3.87
CA LYS A 332 0.99 -21.62 -5.32
C LYS A 332 2.30 -22.12 -5.97
N LYS A 333 2.20 -22.97 -6.97
CA LYS A 333 3.34 -23.36 -7.82
C LYS A 333 3.83 -22.13 -8.61
N THR A 334 5.12 -21.88 -8.59
CA THR A 334 5.73 -20.76 -9.32
C THR A 334 6.11 -21.12 -10.76
N SER A 335 6.29 -22.40 -11.06
CA SER A 335 6.50 -22.94 -12.41
C SER A 335 6.07 -24.42 -12.47
N GLU A 336 5.91 -25.00 -13.65
CA GLU A 336 5.55 -26.41 -13.83
C GLU A 336 6.60 -27.38 -13.26
N THR A 337 7.84 -26.95 -13.17
CA THR A 337 8.98 -27.75 -12.65
C THR A 337 9.18 -27.59 -11.13
N ASP A 338 8.50 -26.65 -10.49
CA ASP A 338 8.69 -26.32 -9.08
C ASP A 338 7.65 -27.05 -8.20
N SER A 339 8.11 -27.70 -7.15
CA SER A 339 7.21 -28.21 -6.12
C SER A 339 6.59 -27.04 -5.33
N ALA A 340 5.28 -27.08 -5.09
CA ALA A 340 4.59 -26.06 -4.30
C ALA A 340 5.20 -25.97 -2.90
N MET A 341 5.40 -24.73 -2.41
CA MET A 341 5.93 -24.49 -1.07
C MET A 341 4.88 -24.83 -0.01
N VAL A 342 5.28 -25.46 1.10
CA VAL A 342 4.41 -25.70 2.24
C VAL A 342 4.26 -24.38 3.02
N LEU A 343 3.05 -23.84 3.10
CA LEU A 343 2.75 -22.61 3.87
C LEU A 343 2.68 -22.89 5.38
N GLY A 344 2.24 -24.11 5.73
CA GLY A 344 2.00 -24.52 7.09
C GLY A 344 1.31 -25.87 7.14
N PHE A 345 0.73 -26.21 8.30
CA PHE A 345 -0.08 -27.41 8.49
C PHE A 345 -1.39 -27.08 9.20
N LEU A 346 -2.46 -27.72 8.76
CA LEU A 346 -3.65 -27.94 9.58
C LEU A 346 -3.39 -29.20 10.41
N VAL A 347 -3.43 -29.07 11.74
CA VAL A 347 -3.16 -30.15 12.68
C VAL A 347 -4.44 -30.47 13.43
N LEU A 348 -4.82 -31.75 13.40
CA LEU A 348 -6.01 -32.28 14.06
C LEU A 348 -5.56 -33.33 15.08
N GLN A 349 -6.08 -33.23 16.29
CA GLN A 349 -5.71 -34.08 17.41
C GLN A 349 -6.94 -34.69 18.07
N SER A 350 -6.84 -35.99 18.38
CA SER A 350 -7.74 -36.69 19.31
C SER A 350 -6.93 -37.24 20.48
N ASP A 351 -7.41 -37.06 21.69
CA ASP A 351 -6.75 -37.57 22.90
C ASP A 351 -6.90 -39.09 23.06
N VAL A 352 -7.71 -39.69 22.21
CA VAL A 352 -7.91 -41.16 22.11
C VAL A 352 -7.32 -41.68 20.83
N ALA A 353 -6.72 -42.88 20.90
CA ALA A 353 -6.26 -43.61 19.72
C ALA A 353 -7.40 -43.74 18.68
N ARG A 354 -7.14 -43.35 17.45
CA ARG A 354 -8.14 -43.30 16.39
C ARG A 354 -7.50 -43.71 15.06
N ASN A 355 -8.19 -44.56 14.29
CA ASN A 355 -7.87 -44.82 12.91
C ASN A 355 -8.60 -43.83 12.01
N TRP A 356 -7.85 -43.08 11.22
CA TRP A 356 -8.41 -42.15 10.27
C TRP A 356 -8.99 -42.89 9.05
N SER A 357 -10.28 -42.74 8.78
CA SER A 357 -10.91 -43.33 7.61
C SER A 357 -10.46 -42.65 6.32
N GLN A 358 -10.54 -43.36 5.19
CA GLN A 358 -10.18 -42.79 3.89
C GLN A 358 -11.04 -41.58 3.54
N ASP A 359 -12.34 -41.61 3.86
CA ASP A 359 -13.26 -40.49 3.65
C ASP A 359 -12.85 -39.24 4.45
N GLU A 360 -12.39 -39.42 5.70
CA GLU A 360 -11.88 -38.32 6.53
C GLU A 360 -10.59 -37.72 5.97
N LEU A 361 -9.67 -38.55 5.50
CA LEU A 361 -8.42 -38.11 4.88
C LEU A 361 -8.70 -37.32 3.60
N GLU A 362 -9.61 -37.78 2.75
CA GLU A 362 -10.01 -37.07 1.54
C GLU A 362 -10.69 -35.74 1.84
N LEU A 363 -11.62 -35.74 2.81
CA LEU A 363 -12.28 -34.51 3.28
C LEU A 363 -11.26 -33.50 3.79
N MET A 364 -10.34 -33.90 4.65
CA MET A 364 -9.35 -33.03 5.24
C MET A 364 -8.32 -32.52 4.25
N ASN A 365 -7.93 -33.34 3.28
CA ASN A 365 -7.10 -32.86 2.16
C ASN A 365 -7.80 -31.75 1.37
N TRP A 366 -9.10 -31.93 1.09
CA TRP A 366 -9.88 -30.90 0.41
C TRP A 366 -9.97 -29.61 1.24
N VAL A 367 -10.25 -29.73 2.55
CA VAL A 367 -10.27 -28.59 3.49
C VAL A 367 -8.91 -27.89 3.49
N GLY A 368 -7.81 -28.64 3.53
CA GLY A 368 -6.45 -28.08 3.45
C GLY A 368 -6.21 -27.25 2.18
N VAL A 369 -6.74 -27.71 1.05
CA VAL A 369 -6.69 -26.97 -0.22
C VAL A 369 -7.50 -25.67 -0.13
N GLN A 370 -8.69 -25.70 0.46
CA GLN A 370 -9.54 -24.51 0.62
C GLN A 370 -8.91 -23.48 1.56
N ILE A 371 -8.39 -23.90 2.70
CA ILE A 371 -7.65 -23.04 3.64
C ILE A 371 -6.42 -22.43 2.95
N SER A 372 -5.65 -23.25 2.24
CA SER A 372 -4.49 -22.78 1.48
C SER A 372 -4.86 -21.69 0.47
N THR A 373 -5.97 -21.90 -0.24
CA THR A 373 -6.48 -20.95 -1.23
C THR A 373 -6.90 -19.63 -0.57
N ALA A 374 -7.60 -19.68 0.58
CA ALA A 374 -8.00 -18.52 1.34
C ALA A 374 -6.78 -17.71 1.83
N ILE A 375 -5.76 -18.38 2.37
CA ILE A 375 -4.52 -17.75 2.83
C ILE A 375 -3.79 -17.07 1.67
N ILE A 376 -3.64 -17.75 0.53
CA ILE A 376 -2.98 -17.19 -0.66
C ILE A 376 -3.75 -15.99 -1.20
N HIS A 377 -5.08 -16.06 -1.21
CA HIS A 377 -5.94 -14.96 -1.67
C HIS A 377 -5.74 -13.72 -0.82
N GLU A 378 -5.81 -13.84 0.50
CA GLU A 378 -5.59 -12.75 1.44
C GLU A 378 -4.19 -12.13 1.31
N GLN A 379 -3.15 -12.98 1.25
CA GLN A 379 -1.77 -12.50 1.05
C GLN A 379 -1.61 -11.75 -0.29
N THR A 380 -2.30 -12.22 -1.32
CA THR A 380 -2.28 -11.59 -2.64
C THR A 380 -2.99 -10.24 -2.62
N LEU A 381 -4.18 -10.16 -2.01
CA LEU A 381 -4.93 -8.91 -1.84
C LEU A 381 -4.12 -7.87 -1.08
N ASN A 382 -3.54 -8.24 0.07
CA ASN A 382 -2.71 -7.36 0.87
C ASN A 382 -1.50 -6.84 0.09
N ARG A 383 -0.85 -7.71 -0.70
CA ARG A 383 0.27 -7.30 -1.55
C ARG A 383 -0.14 -6.36 -2.67
N VAL A 384 -1.28 -6.63 -3.31
CA VAL A 384 -1.84 -5.74 -4.36
C VAL A 384 -2.19 -4.38 -3.75
N GLN A 385 -2.81 -4.36 -2.59
CA GLN A 385 -3.17 -3.12 -1.91
C GLN A 385 -1.93 -2.26 -1.58
N LEU A 386 -0.88 -2.85 -1.02
CA LEU A 386 0.39 -2.15 -0.78
C LEU A 386 1.00 -1.56 -2.06
N VAL A 387 0.98 -2.33 -3.16
CA VAL A 387 1.48 -1.84 -4.46
C VAL A 387 0.62 -0.69 -4.99
N VAL A 388 -0.71 -0.78 -4.85
CA VAL A 388 -1.64 0.29 -5.26
C VAL A 388 -1.42 1.56 -4.44
N GLU A 389 -1.26 1.45 -3.12
CA GLU A 389 -0.97 2.58 -2.24
C GLU A 389 0.37 3.24 -2.60
N GLU A 390 1.43 2.45 -2.80
CA GLU A 390 2.74 2.96 -3.23
C GLU A 390 2.65 3.68 -4.59
N ARG A 391 1.98 3.07 -5.57
CA ARG A 391 1.79 3.68 -6.91
C ARG A 391 0.94 4.94 -6.85
N THR A 392 -0.10 4.94 -6.03
CA THR A 392 -0.94 6.13 -5.83
C THR A 392 -0.15 7.27 -5.20
N ALA A 393 0.68 6.98 -4.20
CA ALA A 393 1.56 7.98 -3.59
C ALA A 393 2.60 8.54 -4.59
N GLN A 394 3.21 7.66 -5.41
CA GLN A 394 4.14 8.07 -6.47
C GLN A 394 3.46 8.95 -7.53
N LEU A 395 2.26 8.56 -7.98
CA LEU A 395 1.48 9.36 -8.93
C LEU A 395 1.12 10.72 -8.38
N LYS A 396 0.66 10.80 -7.13
CA LYS A 396 0.34 12.07 -6.46
C LYS A 396 1.55 12.99 -6.38
N SER A 397 2.70 12.46 -5.95
CA SER A 397 3.97 13.21 -5.90
C SER A 397 4.40 13.70 -7.29
N SER A 398 4.25 12.87 -8.33
CA SER A 398 4.55 13.24 -9.71
C SER A 398 3.61 14.34 -10.23
N MET A 399 2.31 14.25 -9.93
CA MET A 399 1.33 15.28 -10.30
C MET A 399 1.60 16.62 -9.61
N ASP A 400 1.96 16.61 -8.32
CA ASP A 400 2.33 17.82 -7.57
C ASP A 400 3.59 18.48 -8.17
N MET A 401 4.60 17.67 -8.51
CA MET A 401 5.81 18.16 -9.17
C MET A 401 5.50 18.76 -10.54
N GLN A 402 4.67 18.08 -11.34
CA GLN A 402 4.23 18.56 -12.66
C GLN A 402 3.43 19.86 -12.55
N GLY A 403 2.57 19.99 -11.54
CA GLY A 403 1.86 21.24 -11.23
C GLY A 403 2.80 22.41 -10.92
N LYS A 404 3.81 22.18 -10.06
CA LYS A 404 4.85 23.17 -9.74
C LYS A 404 5.66 23.56 -10.97
N LEU A 405 6.04 22.58 -11.79
CA LEU A 405 6.78 22.82 -13.04
C LEU A 405 5.96 23.63 -14.03
N SER A 406 4.68 23.28 -14.21
CA SER A 406 3.75 24.02 -15.07
C SER A 406 3.58 25.48 -14.63
N THR A 407 3.48 25.71 -13.32
CA THR A 407 3.39 27.08 -12.76
C THR A 407 4.66 27.90 -13.04
N LYS A 408 5.85 27.30 -12.81
CA LYS A 408 7.13 27.95 -13.14
C LYS A 408 7.23 28.24 -14.64
N MET A 409 6.85 27.29 -15.48
CA MET A 409 6.88 27.44 -16.93
C MET A 409 5.97 28.59 -17.41
N ARG A 410 4.77 28.72 -16.83
CA ARG A 410 3.88 29.87 -17.09
C ARG A 410 4.50 31.20 -16.69
N GLN A 411 5.19 31.24 -15.55
CA GLN A 411 5.92 32.45 -15.11
C GLN A 411 7.03 32.81 -16.10
N HIS A 412 7.85 31.84 -16.52
CA HIS A 412 8.89 32.08 -17.52
C HIS A 412 8.34 32.53 -18.86
N ILE A 413 7.24 31.93 -19.33
CA ILE A 413 6.57 32.36 -20.57
C ILE A 413 6.13 33.82 -20.47
N LYS A 414 5.51 34.23 -19.33
CA LYS A 414 5.12 35.64 -19.12
C LYS A 414 6.34 36.58 -19.11
N GLN A 415 7.44 36.18 -18.50
CA GLN A 415 8.68 36.96 -18.49
C GLN A 415 9.25 37.10 -19.90
N LEU A 416 9.33 36.02 -20.65
CA LEU A 416 9.78 36.02 -22.05
C LEU A 416 8.89 36.89 -22.95
N GLN A 417 7.56 36.80 -22.78
CA GLN A 417 6.63 37.66 -23.52
C GLN A 417 6.84 39.15 -23.20
N LYS A 418 7.03 39.48 -21.92
CA LYS A 418 7.33 40.88 -21.52
C LYS A 418 8.66 41.36 -22.11
N LEU A 419 9.68 40.51 -22.07
CA LEU A 419 10.99 40.85 -22.64
C LEU A 419 10.93 41.01 -24.17
N ASN A 420 10.19 40.13 -24.85
CA ASN A 420 9.99 40.25 -26.29
C ASN A 420 9.20 41.52 -26.65
N GLN A 421 8.18 41.89 -25.87
CA GLN A 421 7.45 43.16 -26.07
C GLN A 421 8.38 44.38 -25.92
N LEU A 422 9.21 44.42 -24.86
CA LEU A 422 10.18 45.49 -24.67
C LEU A 422 11.17 45.56 -25.84
N LYS A 423 11.63 44.39 -26.34
CA LYS A 423 12.50 44.34 -27.54
C LYS A 423 11.81 44.89 -28.78
N ASP A 424 10.54 44.56 -29.01
CA ASP A 424 9.78 44.99 -30.18
C ASP A 424 9.51 46.53 -30.10
N ASP A 425 9.13 47.03 -28.92
CA ASP A 425 8.95 48.46 -28.67
C ASP A 425 10.28 49.24 -28.89
N PHE A 426 11.41 48.69 -28.45
CA PHE A 426 12.75 49.23 -28.71
C PHE A 426 13.05 49.31 -30.20
N MET A 427 12.84 48.19 -30.94
CA MET A 427 13.11 48.15 -32.40
C MET A 427 12.22 49.13 -33.17
N ASN A 428 10.95 49.26 -32.76
CA ASN A 428 10.02 50.22 -33.38
C ASN A 428 10.47 51.67 -33.15
N SER A 429 10.83 52.00 -31.91
CA SER A 429 11.30 53.34 -31.56
C SER A 429 12.58 53.69 -32.31
N MET A 430 13.56 52.77 -32.35
CA MET A 430 14.79 52.93 -33.14
C MET A 430 14.51 53.22 -34.61
N SER A 431 13.63 52.38 -35.23
CA SER A 431 13.28 52.53 -36.65
C SER A 431 12.68 53.90 -36.93
N HIS A 432 11.89 54.41 -35.99
CA HIS A 432 11.27 55.73 -36.13
C HIS A 432 12.29 56.88 -35.99
N GLU A 433 13.18 56.81 -34.98
CA GLU A 433 14.21 57.83 -34.74
C GLU A 433 15.26 57.89 -35.84
N LEU A 434 15.62 56.74 -36.46
CA LEU A 434 16.50 56.69 -37.64
C LEU A 434 15.82 57.22 -38.93
N LYS A 435 14.52 56.95 -39.09
CA LYS A 435 13.82 57.35 -40.32
C LYS A 435 13.62 58.85 -40.43
N THR A 436 13.45 59.57 -39.32
CA THR A 436 13.19 61.02 -39.30
C THR A 436 14.32 61.83 -39.91
N PRO A 437 15.61 61.76 -39.41
CA PRO A 437 16.74 62.50 -39.96
C PRO A 437 17.03 62.09 -41.40
N LEU A 438 16.96 60.80 -41.74
CA LEU A 438 17.10 60.32 -43.11
C LEU A 438 16.08 60.94 -44.07
N THR A 439 14.86 61.15 -43.61
CA THR A 439 13.81 61.80 -44.40
C THR A 439 14.11 63.29 -44.58
N SER A 440 14.54 64.00 -43.52
CA SER A 440 14.93 65.40 -43.59
C SER A 440 16.10 65.60 -44.55
N MET A 441 17.15 64.77 -44.43
CA MET A 441 18.32 64.78 -45.35
C MET A 441 17.88 64.52 -46.78
N LYS A 442 16.98 63.55 -47.05
CA LYS A 442 16.45 63.27 -48.39
C LYS A 442 15.72 64.47 -48.98
N ILE A 443 14.95 65.19 -48.18
CA ILE A 443 14.24 66.38 -48.59
C ILE A 443 15.24 67.52 -48.89
N ALA A 444 16.21 67.76 -48.02
CA ALA A 444 17.25 68.76 -48.27
C ALA A 444 18.07 68.47 -49.54
N ILE A 445 18.45 67.24 -49.76
CA ILE A 445 19.10 66.81 -51.01
C ILE A 445 18.22 67.09 -52.24
N LYS A 446 16.91 66.77 -52.15
CA LYS A 446 15.96 67.03 -53.25
C LYS A 446 15.82 68.51 -53.54
N MET A 447 15.81 69.36 -52.53
CA MET A 447 15.73 70.80 -52.69
C MET A 447 17.02 71.40 -53.28
N LEU A 448 18.18 70.91 -52.84
CA LEU A 448 19.48 71.33 -53.42
C LEU A 448 19.64 70.93 -54.90
N ARG A 449 18.89 70.01 -55.42
CA ARG A 449 18.88 69.58 -56.80
C ARG A 449 18.04 70.50 -57.72
N GLN A 450 17.30 71.46 -57.17
CA GLN A 450 16.52 72.37 -57.98
C GLN A 450 17.43 73.38 -58.71
N ILE A 451 17.14 73.66 -59.98
CA ILE A 451 18.00 74.48 -60.86
C ILE A 451 18.07 75.95 -60.44
N GLU A 452 16.98 76.45 -59.84
CA GLU A 452 16.88 77.86 -59.48
C GLU A 452 16.81 78.06 -57.92
N ILE A 453 17.81 77.65 -57.20
CA ILE A 453 17.86 77.87 -55.75
C ILE A 453 18.74 79.09 -55.44
N SER A 454 18.27 79.97 -54.55
CA SER A 454 19.05 81.10 -54.10
C SER A 454 20.26 80.65 -53.25
N PRO A 455 21.37 81.41 -53.26
CA PRO A 455 22.55 81.04 -52.48
C PRO A 455 22.25 80.90 -50.98
N GLN A 456 21.39 81.73 -50.40
CA GLN A 456 20.94 81.68 -49.02
C GLN A 456 20.15 80.39 -48.69
N MET A 457 19.26 79.99 -49.60
CA MET A 457 18.50 78.74 -49.43
C MET A 457 19.40 77.50 -49.61
N ARG A 458 20.41 77.53 -50.47
CA ARG A 458 21.40 76.47 -50.64
C ARG A 458 22.19 76.29 -49.33
N GLU A 459 22.66 77.35 -48.72
CA GLU A 459 23.38 77.30 -47.45
C GLU A 459 22.51 76.70 -46.37
N LYS A 460 21.27 77.14 -46.25
CA LYS A 460 20.28 76.64 -45.28
C LYS A 460 20.04 75.09 -45.44
N TYR A 461 19.95 74.57 -46.66
CA TYR A 461 19.77 73.13 -46.90
C TYR A 461 21.06 72.35 -46.65
N LEU A 462 22.21 72.92 -46.84
CA LEU A 462 23.50 72.33 -46.46
C LEU A 462 23.63 72.25 -44.95
N ASP A 463 23.24 73.35 -44.23
CA ASP A 463 23.21 73.31 -42.75
C ASP A 463 22.27 72.25 -42.21
N ILE A 464 21.07 72.09 -42.82
CA ILE A 464 20.13 71.03 -42.46
C ILE A 464 20.76 69.66 -42.67
N LEU A 465 21.42 69.45 -43.80
CA LEU A 465 22.10 68.19 -44.09
C LEU A 465 23.17 67.87 -43.04
N GLU A 466 23.99 68.85 -42.73
CA GLU A 466 25.07 68.66 -41.73
C GLU A 466 24.50 68.42 -40.32
N GLN A 467 23.47 69.15 -39.93
CA GLN A 467 22.81 68.97 -38.63
C GLN A 467 22.17 67.58 -38.53
N GLU A 468 21.41 67.14 -39.53
CA GLU A 468 20.74 65.87 -39.49
C GLU A 468 21.71 64.67 -39.62
N TRP A 469 22.79 64.84 -40.39
CA TRP A 469 23.89 63.86 -40.47
C TRP A 469 24.61 63.70 -39.13
N ASN A 470 24.91 64.79 -38.45
CA ASN A 470 25.55 64.77 -37.15
C ASN A 470 24.61 64.12 -36.11
N ARG A 471 23.29 64.42 -36.20
CA ARG A 471 22.28 63.78 -35.37
C ARG A 471 22.24 62.29 -35.55
N GLU A 472 22.20 61.81 -36.81
CA GLU A 472 22.16 60.41 -37.16
C GLU A 472 23.46 59.69 -36.70
N TYR A 473 24.60 60.29 -36.92
CA TYR A 473 25.90 59.76 -36.51
C TYR A 473 25.95 59.58 -34.96
N ASN A 474 25.50 60.58 -34.22
CA ASN A 474 25.49 60.52 -32.77
C ASN A 474 24.52 59.43 -32.28
N LEU A 475 23.33 59.29 -32.89
CA LEU A 475 22.38 58.24 -32.56
C LEU A 475 22.96 56.86 -32.76
N ILE A 476 23.62 56.62 -33.90
CA ILE A 476 24.30 55.32 -34.19
C ILE A 476 25.42 55.08 -33.18
N LYS A 477 26.20 56.11 -32.85
CA LYS A 477 27.27 56.00 -31.86
C LYS A 477 26.74 55.66 -30.47
N ASP A 478 25.66 56.32 -30.05
CA ASP A 478 24.99 56.05 -28.77
C ASP A 478 24.48 54.60 -28.71
N LEU A 479 23.88 54.10 -29.81
CA LEU A 479 23.38 52.74 -29.90
C LEU A 479 24.51 51.70 -29.83
N LEU A 480 25.61 51.92 -30.54
CA LEU A 480 26.76 51.03 -30.47
C LEU A 480 27.40 50.99 -29.08
N THR A 481 27.53 52.16 -28.45
CA THR A 481 28.04 52.27 -27.08
C THR A 481 27.08 51.57 -26.08
N LEU A 482 25.77 51.75 -26.24
CA LEU A 482 24.76 51.05 -25.40
C LEU A 482 24.89 49.54 -25.57
N GLN A 483 25.03 49.04 -26.79
CA GLN A 483 25.22 47.61 -27.08
C GLN A 483 26.49 47.08 -26.45
N GLN A 484 27.61 47.82 -26.53
CA GLN A 484 28.90 47.41 -25.92
C GLN A 484 28.79 47.37 -24.38
N VAL A 485 28.10 48.31 -23.76
CA VAL A 485 27.88 48.29 -22.30
C VAL A 485 26.97 47.13 -21.90
N GLU A 486 25.89 46.87 -22.64
CA GLU A 486 24.95 45.76 -22.35
C GLU A 486 25.58 44.38 -22.55
N SER A 487 26.46 44.23 -23.54
CA SER A 487 27.21 42.98 -23.77
C SER A 487 28.39 42.80 -22.82
N GLY A 488 28.75 43.81 -22.04
CA GLY A 488 29.93 43.81 -21.18
C GLY A 488 31.25 43.90 -21.94
N GLU A 489 31.20 44.32 -23.21
CA GLU A 489 32.38 44.44 -24.10
C GLU A 489 33.06 45.81 -23.99
N LEU A 490 32.46 46.80 -23.27
CA LEU A 490 33.08 48.09 -23.08
C LEU A 490 34.34 47.96 -22.21
N SER A 491 35.48 48.34 -22.77
CA SER A 491 36.75 48.27 -22.04
C SER A 491 36.92 49.43 -21.08
N TYR A 492 37.08 49.14 -19.80
CA TYR A 492 37.39 50.16 -18.77
C TYR A 492 38.88 50.47 -18.83
N ARG A 493 39.22 51.73 -19.17
CA ARG A 493 40.60 52.23 -19.28
C ARG A 493 40.82 53.40 -18.30
N PRO A 494 40.97 53.13 -17.01
CA PRO A 494 41.15 54.18 -16.05
C PRO A 494 42.48 54.87 -16.18
N GLN A 495 42.45 56.17 -16.08
CA GLN A 495 43.61 57.04 -16.05
C GLN A 495 43.45 58.16 -15.04
N GLU A 496 44.56 58.76 -14.62
CA GLU A 496 44.51 59.93 -13.72
C GLU A 496 44.04 61.14 -14.52
N LEU A 497 42.97 61.76 -14.10
CA LEU A 497 42.38 62.95 -14.72
C LEU A 497 42.38 64.14 -13.76
N ASP A 498 42.75 65.30 -14.29
CA ASP A 498 42.49 66.59 -13.62
C ASP A 498 41.07 67.02 -13.96
N LEU A 499 40.15 66.82 -12.98
CA LEU A 499 38.75 67.14 -13.16
C LEU A 499 38.55 68.68 -13.39
N GLY A 500 39.41 69.53 -12.82
CA GLY A 500 39.36 70.98 -13.06
C GLY A 500 39.59 71.33 -14.53
N GLN A 501 40.59 70.74 -15.16
CA GLN A 501 40.89 70.94 -16.59
C GLN A 501 39.73 70.37 -17.48
N THR A 502 39.21 69.19 -17.17
CA THR A 502 38.07 68.65 -17.88
C THR A 502 36.84 69.49 -17.84
N ILE A 503 36.49 70.04 -16.64
CA ILE A 503 35.36 70.91 -16.47
C ILE A 503 35.59 72.26 -17.18
N GLU A 504 36.78 72.81 -17.18
CA GLU A 504 37.11 74.02 -17.92
C GLU A 504 36.95 73.88 -19.41
N ASN A 505 37.40 72.75 -19.99
CA ASN A 505 37.20 72.47 -21.39
C ASN A 505 35.70 72.33 -21.75
N LEU A 506 34.92 71.71 -20.91
CA LEU A 506 33.46 71.59 -21.07
C LEU A 506 32.77 72.94 -20.92
N ARG A 507 33.24 73.81 -20.01
CA ARG A 507 32.75 75.22 -19.84
C ARG A 507 32.97 76.03 -21.10
N GLN A 508 34.13 75.94 -21.72
CA GLN A 508 34.44 76.62 -22.98
C GLN A 508 33.51 76.21 -24.09
N SER A 509 33.35 74.85 -24.27
CA SER A 509 32.48 74.29 -25.29
C SER A 509 31.00 74.66 -25.05
N PHE A 510 30.56 74.63 -23.79
CA PHE A 510 29.21 75.03 -23.40
C PHE A 510 28.93 76.52 -23.71
N THR A 511 29.87 77.40 -23.32
CA THR A 511 29.76 78.85 -23.53
C THR A 511 29.71 79.22 -25.01
N ALA A 512 30.57 78.61 -25.81
CA ALA A 512 30.61 78.83 -27.26
C ALA A 512 29.25 78.48 -27.93
N LYS A 513 28.54 77.48 -27.47
CA LYS A 513 27.27 77.05 -28.04
C LYS A 513 26.08 77.85 -27.48
N TRP A 514 25.95 77.92 -26.19
CA TRP A 514 24.67 78.33 -25.55
C TRP A 514 24.61 79.79 -25.16
N GLN A 515 25.78 80.52 -25.06
CA GLN A 515 25.80 81.93 -24.80
C GLN A 515 25.25 82.78 -25.96
N SER A 516 25.54 82.37 -27.20
CA SER A 516 25.02 83.02 -28.39
C SER A 516 23.58 82.67 -28.69
N GLU A 517 23.13 81.38 -28.44
CA GLU A 517 21.81 80.90 -28.79
C GLU A 517 20.71 81.29 -27.77
N ARG A 518 21.01 81.26 -26.47
CA ARG A 518 19.99 81.37 -25.41
C ARG A 518 20.42 82.33 -24.25
N ASN A 519 21.61 82.90 -24.34
CA ASN A 519 22.19 83.73 -23.29
C ASN A 519 22.30 83.08 -21.93
N LEU A 520 22.70 81.78 -21.97
CA LEU A 520 22.90 80.95 -20.77
C LEU A 520 24.31 81.12 -20.23
N ASN A 521 24.47 81.17 -18.93
CA ASN A 521 25.75 81.27 -18.23
C ASN A 521 26.03 80.01 -17.45
N LEU A 522 27.24 79.44 -17.56
CA LEU A 522 27.69 78.29 -16.79
C LEU A 522 28.63 78.70 -15.68
N VAL A 523 28.21 78.55 -14.45
CA VAL A 523 29.03 78.83 -13.27
C VAL A 523 29.58 77.53 -12.72
N CYS A 524 30.93 77.49 -12.62
CA CYS A 524 31.62 76.32 -12.12
C CYS A 524 32.15 76.57 -10.71
N ALA A 525 31.69 75.83 -9.73
CA ALA A 525 32.15 75.84 -8.34
C ALA A 525 33.06 74.59 -8.11
N VAL A 526 34.29 74.72 -8.59
CA VAL A 526 35.25 73.61 -8.50
C VAL A 526 36.50 74.16 -7.82
N ASP A 527 37.00 73.46 -6.78
CA ASP A 527 38.30 73.77 -6.23
C ASP A 527 39.43 73.24 -7.15
N PRO A 528 40.04 74.07 -7.98
CA PRO A 528 40.93 73.58 -9.04
C PRO A 528 42.22 72.94 -8.52
N ALA A 529 42.54 73.11 -7.24
CA ALA A 529 43.85 72.66 -6.72
C ALA A 529 43.86 71.21 -6.19
N LYS A 530 42.72 70.46 -6.16
CA LYS A 530 42.64 69.21 -5.38
C LYS A 530 41.80 68.05 -5.94
N LEU A 531 41.14 68.20 -7.10
CA LEU A 531 40.25 67.15 -7.60
C LEU A 531 40.90 66.37 -8.74
N LYS A 532 41.73 65.41 -8.37
CA LYS A 532 42.19 64.34 -9.28
C LYS A 532 41.33 63.12 -9.13
N ILE A 533 40.86 62.54 -10.20
CA ILE A 533 40.10 61.29 -10.24
C ILE A 533 40.77 60.27 -11.10
N TYR A 534 40.77 59.01 -10.69
CA TYR A 534 41.27 57.88 -11.48
C TYR A 534 40.07 57.12 -12.07
N THR A 535 39.81 57.37 -13.35
CA THR A 535 38.63 56.85 -14.03
C THR A 535 38.82 56.82 -15.54
N ASP A 536 37.82 56.24 -16.26
CA ASP A 536 37.82 56.28 -17.73
C ASP A 536 37.45 57.68 -18.23
N ALA A 537 38.38 58.30 -18.94
CA ALA A 537 38.25 59.68 -19.40
C ALA A 537 37.11 59.89 -20.39
N GLU A 538 36.99 58.97 -21.37
CA GLU A 538 36.00 59.09 -22.43
C GLU A 538 34.57 58.95 -21.85
N SER A 539 34.37 57.99 -20.94
CA SER A 539 33.10 57.78 -20.27
C SER A 539 32.72 58.98 -19.39
N LEU A 540 33.65 59.51 -18.60
CA LEU A 540 33.36 60.68 -17.73
C LEU A 540 33.07 61.91 -18.55
N GLU A 541 33.83 62.19 -19.59
CA GLU A 541 33.62 63.34 -20.47
C GLU A 541 32.26 63.26 -21.17
N TYR A 542 31.89 62.07 -21.66
CA TYR A 542 30.57 61.83 -22.24
C TYR A 542 29.44 62.09 -21.23
N ILE A 543 29.55 61.55 -20.00
CA ILE A 543 28.55 61.76 -18.94
C ILE A 543 28.35 63.26 -18.67
N LEU A 544 29.40 63.99 -18.40
CA LEU A 544 29.34 65.40 -18.09
C LEU A 544 28.82 66.25 -19.27
N HIS A 545 29.26 65.92 -20.49
CA HIS A 545 28.77 66.57 -21.70
C HIS A 545 27.27 66.37 -21.90
N GLU A 546 26.76 65.16 -21.75
CA GLU A 546 25.30 64.87 -21.87
C GLU A 546 24.48 65.57 -20.79
N LEU A 547 24.93 65.58 -19.53
CA LEU A 547 24.26 66.27 -18.46
C LEU A 547 24.19 67.79 -18.70
N LEU A 548 25.30 68.38 -19.17
CA LEU A 548 25.35 69.80 -19.54
C LEU A 548 24.51 70.11 -20.78
N LEU A 549 24.51 69.29 -21.80
CA LEU A 549 23.64 69.39 -22.96
C LEU A 549 22.16 69.40 -22.53
N ASN A 550 21.77 68.49 -21.64
CA ASN A 550 20.42 68.42 -21.13
C ASN A 550 20.09 69.68 -20.32
N ALA A 551 20.97 70.15 -19.43
CA ALA A 551 20.79 71.36 -18.72
C ALA A 551 20.56 72.53 -19.69
N GLY A 552 21.38 72.68 -20.76
CA GLY A 552 21.22 73.78 -21.75
C GLY A 552 19.91 73.66 -22.58
N LYS A 553 19.44 72.47 -22.87
CA LYS A 553 18.18 72.26 -23.60
C LYS A 553 16.95 72.63 -22.76
N TYR A 554 16.94 72.25 -21.50
CA TYR A 554 15.77 72.34 -20.62
C TYR A 554 15.79 73.56 -19.65
N CYS A 555 16.87 74.30 -19.62
CA CYS A 555 17.01 75.54 -18.86
C CYS A 555 16.19 76.68 -19.48
N ASP A 556 15.63 77.52 -18.66
CA ASP A 556 14.96 78.74 -19.14
C ASP A 556 16.00 79.74 -19.68
N ALA A 557 15.62 80.54 -20.66
CA ALA A 557 16.52 81.55 -21.25
C ALA A 557 16.96 82.59 -20.21
N GLN A 558 18.20 83.04 -20.32
CA GLN A 558 18.81 84.03 -19.43
C GLN A 558 18.97 83.54 -17.99
N THR A 559 19.03 82.21 -17.76
CA THR A 559 19.31 81.62 -16.45
C THR A 559 20.75 81.11 -16.36
N THR A 560 21.13 80.72 -15.16
CA THR A 560 22.46 80.18 -14.87
C THR A 560 22.38 78.73 -14.60
N ILE A 561 23.28 77.95 -15.19
CA ILE A 561 23.50 76.53 -14.88
C ILE A 561 24.66 76.45 -13.92
N GLU A 562 24.52 75.68 -12.87
CA GLU A 562 25.55 75.47 -11.87
C GLU A 562 26.17 74.12 -12.01
N LEU A 563 27.49 73.98 -12.12
CA LEU A 563 28.25 72.77 -12.05
C LEU A 563 29.16 72.85 -10.83
N SER A 564 28.97 71.97 -9.89
CA SER A 564 29.84 71.87 -8.73
C SER A 564 30.52 70.52 -8.64
N ALA A 565 31.75 70.53 -8.18
CA ALA A 565 32.48 69.29 -7.93
C ALA A 565 33.20 69.41 -6.58
N SER A 566 33.00 68.42 -5.74
CA SER A 566 33.57 68.37 -4.40
C SER A 566 34.02 66.93 -4.04
N HIS A 567 35.04 66.88 -3.19
CA HIS A 567 35.47 65.65 -2.58
C HIS A 567 34.75 65.44 -1.26
N GLN A 568 34.11 64.23 -1.10
CA GLN A 568 33.40 63.90 0.12
C GLN A 568 33.89 62.55 0.68
N LEU A 569 33.92 62.44 2.00
CA LEU A 569 34.20 61.20 2.71
C LEU A 569 32.86 60.63 3.16
N ALA A 570 32.37 59.61 2.49
CA ALA A 570 31.15 58.88 2.85
C ALA A 570 31.50 57.48 3.35
N ALA A 571 31.11 57.15 4.56
CA ALA A 571 31.24 55.77 5.14
C ALA A 571 32.62 55.09 5.00
N GLN A 572 33.72 55.89 5.12
CA GLN A 572 35.13 55.48 4.95
C GLN A 572 35.60 55.32 3.49
N GLN A 573 34.77 55.60 2.51
CA GLN A 573 35.19 55.66 1.11
C GLN A 573 35.27 57.13 0.63
N SER A 574 36.31 57.39 -0.11
CA SER A 574 36.52 58.71 -0.72
C SER A 574 35.74 58.75 -2.05
N GLU A 575 34.81 59.69 -2.16
CA GLU A 575 33.96 59.89 -3.33
C GLU A 575 34.13 61.30 -3.89
N ILE A 576 34.06 61.40 -5.20
CA ILE A 576 33.91 62.70 -5.88
C ILE A 576 32.45 62.85 -6.24
N VAL A 577 31.85 63.94 -5.76
CA VAL A 577 30.47 64.31 -6.03
C VAL A 577 30.44 65.47 -7.02
N ILE A 578 29.82 65.24 -8.18
CA ILE A 578 29.62 66.23 -9.22
C ILE A 578 28.16 66.55 -9.33
N ALA A 579 27.72 67.76 -9.23
CA ALA A 579 26.33 68.16 -9.39
C ALA A 579 26.16 69.15 -10.54
N VAL A 580 25.18 68.88 -11.39
CA VAL A 580 24.74 69.77 -12.47
C VAL A 580 23.32 70.26 -12.16
N ALA A 581 23.11 71.51 -11.94
CA ALA A 581 21.83 72.10 -11.60
C ALA A 581 21.39 73.10 -12.64
N ASN A 582 20.14 73.08 -13.03
CA ASN A 582 19.53 74.01 -13.96
C ASN A 582 18.11 74.40 -13.51
N VAL A 583 17.71 75.65 -13.84
CA VAL A 583 16.37 76.14 -13.58
C VAL A 583 15.53 76.13 -14.85
N GLY A 584 14.34 75.50 -14.81
CA GLY A 584 13.46 75.41 -15.97
C GLY A 584 12.15 74.67 -15.69
N ALA A 585 11.56 74.09 -16.68
CA ALA A 585 10.23 73.40 -16.60
C ALA A 585 10.15 72.25 -15.62
N GLY A 586 11.31 71.75 -15.16
CA GLY A 586 11.36 70.60 -14.23
C GLY A 586 10.99 69.28 -14.79
N ILE A 587 11.01 68.26 -13.90
CA ILE A 587 10.62 66.85 -14.18
C ILE A 587 9.52 66.51 -13.18
N THR A 588 8.38 66.01 -13.66
CA THR A 588 7.27 65.62 -12.77
C THR A 588 7.61 64.38 -11.94
N ALA A 589 6.98 64.25 -10.76
CA ALA A 589 7.20 63.10 -9.88
C ALA A 589 6.88 61.75 -10.54
N GLU A 590 5.95 61.75 -11.52
CA GLU A 590 5.62 60.57 -12.32
C GLU A 590 6.71 60.21 -13.33
N GLU A 591 7.46 61.22 -13.82
CA GLU A 591 8.49 61.02 -14.84
C GLU A 591 9.86 60.68 -14.24
N LEU A 592 10.16 61.19 -13.05
CA LEU A 592 11.45 61.00 -12.37
C LEU A 592 11.95 59.56 -12.33
N PRO A 593 11.12 58.52 -12.00
CA PRO A 593 11.58 57.14 -11.99
C PRO A 593 11.95 56.57 -13.39
N HIS A 594 11.55 57.31 -14.41
CA HIS A 594 11.59 56.82 -15.80
C HIS A 594 12.49 57.62 -16.75
N ILE A 595 13.18 58.62 -16.28
CA ILE A 595 14.02 59.47 -17.14
C ILE A 595 15.24 58.77 -17.71
N PHE A 596 15.62 57.63 -17.12
CA PHE A 596 16.71 56.79 -17.59
C PHE A 596 16.23 55.63 -18.47
N ASP A 597 14.90 55.47 -18.66
CA ASP A 597 14.35 54.47 -19.55
C ASP A 597 14.71 54.77 -21.01
N LYS A 598 15.06 53.71 -21.79
CA LYS A 598 15.48 53.85 -23.21
C LYS A 598 14.38 54.50 -24.05
N PHE A 599 14.76 55.48 -24.89
CA PHE A 599 13.88 56.20 -25.81
C PHE A 599 12.74 56.97 -25.12
N ARG A 600 12.81 57.19 -23.84
CA ARG A 600 11.80 57.95 -23.12
C ARG A 600 12.09 59.44 -23.19
N ARG A 601 11.07 60.18 -23.49
CA ARG A 601 11.08 61.66 -23.53
C ARG A 601 9.95 62.16 -22.65
N GLY A 602 10.19 63.25 -21.91
CA GLY A 602 9.18 63.84 -21.01
C GLY A 602 7.93 64.28 -21.78
N LYS A 603 6.78 64.22 -21.11
CA LYS A 603 5.50 64.71 -21.66
C LYS A 603 5.61 66.20 -21.98
N GLY A 604 5.25 66.60 -23.20
CA GLY A 604 5.37 67.99 -23.67
C GLY A 604 6.71 68.41 -24.28
N VAL A 605 7.75 67.54 -24.19
CA VAL A 605 9.04 67.78 -24.88
C VAL A 605 8.91 67.65 -26.38
N THR A 606 8.03 66.74 -26.81
CA THR A 606 7.67 66.50 -28.21
C THR A 606 6.94 67.72 -28.79
N ASP A 607 6.07 68.36 -28.02
CA ASP A 607 5.29 69.55 -28.43
C ASP A 607 6.16 70.79 -28.53
N ARG A 608 7.25 70.91 -27.75
CA ARG A 608 8.22 71.99 -27.76
C ARG A 608 9.35 71.80 -28.79
N ALA A 609 9.29 70.72 -29.61
CA ALA A 609 10.29 70.41 -30.62
C ALA A 609 11.74 70.37 -30.13
N VAL A 610 11.98 70.01 -28.84
CA VAL A 610 13.34 69.90 -28.31
C VAL A 610 14.00 68.66 -28.91
N PRO A 611 15.14 68.79 -29.63
CA PRO A 611 15.81 67.65 -30.26
C PRO A 611 16.44 66.74 -29.23
N GLY A 612 16.21 65.40 -29.39
CA GLY A 612 16.85 64.39 -28.53
C GLY A 612 16.43 62.96 -28.90
N THR A 613 17.31 62.00 -28.71
CA THR A 613 17.12 60.58 -29.05
C THR A 613 16.45 59.81 -27.95
N GLY A 614 16.39 60.33 -26.72
CA GLY A 614 15.95 59.61 -25.53
C GLY A 614 16.92 58.52 -25.07
N LEU A 615 18.14 58.46 -25.62
CA LEU A 615 19.19 57.51 -25.23
C LEU A 615 20.25 58.11 -24.33
N GLY A 616 20.47 59.44 -24.37
CA GLY A 616 21.57 60.10 -23.67
C GLY A 616 21.57 59.82 -22.16
N LEU A 617 20.44 60.05 -21.45
CA LEU A 617 20.35 59.77 -20.01
C LEU A 617 20.45 58.29 -19.70
N THR A 618 19.90 57.41 -20.53
CA THR A 618 20.06 55.97 -20.38
C THR A 618 21.54 55.55 -20.46
N LEU A 619 22.25 56.09 -21.45
CA LEU A 619 23.66 55.83 -21.63
C LEU A 619 24.51 56.43 -20.47
N VAL A 620 24.12 57.61 -19.99
CA VAL A 620 24.73 58.20 -18.79
C VAL A 620 24.59 57.26 -17.59
N GLN A 621 23.41 56.72 -17.33
CA GLN A 621 23.22 55.75 -16.24
C GLN A 621 24.13 54.53 -16.39
N TYR A 622 24.12 53.90 -17.55
CA TYR A 622 24.97 52.71 -17.83
C TYR A 622 26.46 53.03 -17.70
N LEU A 623 26.92 54.19 -18.21
CA LEU A 623 28.31 54.58 -18.08
C LEU A 623 28.68 54.90 -16.62
N VAL A 624 27.79 55.51 -15.86
CA VAL A 624 28.01 55.76 -14.43
C VAL A 624 28.13 54.44 -13.66
N GLU A 625 27.27 53.45 -13.97
CA GLU A 625 27.38 52.11 -13.40
C GLU A 625 28.68 51.43 -13.82
N HIS A 626 29.11 51.59 -15.09
CA HIS A 626 30.38 51.06 -15.60
C HIS A 626 31.59 51.69 -14.86
N LEU A 627 31.48 52.96 -14.45
CA LEU A 627 32.47 53.62 -13.61
C LEU A 627 32.35 53.30 -12.12
N ASN A 628 31.49 52.35 -11.74
CA ASN A 628 31.14 52.01 -10.35
C ASN A 628 30.58 53.19 -9.52
N GLY A 629 29.98 54.13 -10.21
CA GLY A 629 29.35 55.34 -9.61
C GLY A 629 27.85 55.17 -9.39
N LYS A 630 27.24 56.27 -8.92
CA LYS A 630 25.78 56.41 -8.79
C LYS A 630 25.35 57.77 -9.33
N ILE A 631 24.20 57.84 -9.95
CA ILE A 631 23.56 59.08 -10.38
C ILE A 631 22.18 59.19 -9.75
N ASP A 632 21.93 60.33 -9.14
CA ASP A 632 20.62 60.68 -8.57
C ASP A 632 20.09 61.98 -9.24
N VAL A 633 18.77 62.13 -9.25
CA VAL A 633 18.13 63.34 -9.79
C VAL A 633 17.06 63.83 -8.85
N THR A 634 17.02 65.15 -8.67
CA THR A 634 15.96 65.81 -7.95
C THR A 634 15.42 67.00 -8.78
N SER A 635 14.13 67.27 -8.72
CA SER A 635 13.48 68.35 -9.40
C SER A 635 12.47 68.99 -8.42
N ASN A 636 12.83 70.13 -7.87
CA ASN A 636 12.06 70.81 -6.83
C ASN A 636 11.62 72.21 -7.30
N PRO A 637 10.40 72.68 -6.96
CA PRO A 637 9.95 73.99 -7.32
C PRO A 637 10.82 75.07 -6.65
N VAL A 638 11.14 76.15 -7.38
CA VAL A 638 12.00 77.28 -6.91
C VAL A 638 11.19 78.36 -6.27
N ALA A 639 9.93 78.58 -6.65
CA ALA A 639 9.03 79.57 -6.16
C ALA A 639 7.66 79.02 -5.80
N GLU A 640 6.80 79.78 -5.13
CA GLU A 640 5.45 79.34 -4.72
C GLU A 640 4.48 79.07 -5.93
N ASP A 641 4.82 79.55 -7.12
CA ASP A 641 3.95 79.45 -8.31
C ASP A 641 4.13 78.14 -9.13
N GLU A 642 4.83 77.17 -8.62
CA GLU A 642 4.96 75.80 -9.18
C GLU A 642 5.29 75.68 -10.68
N THR A 643 5.70 76.75 -11.35
CA THR A 643 5.99 76.76 -12.78
C THR A 643 7.46 76.59 -13.11
N THR A 644 8.34 76.85 -12.17
CA THR A 644 9.79 76.86 -12.35
C THR A 644 10.44 75.96 -11.31
N PHE A 645 11.24 74.98 -11.80
CA PHE A 645 11.87 73.95 -10.99
C PHE A 645 13.41 74.05 -11.06
N LEU A 646 14.06 73.78 -9.93
CA LEU A 646 15.47 73.48 -9.89
C LEU A 646 15.67 71.97 -10.07
N THR A 647 16.21 71.59 -11.21
CA THR A 647 16.55 70.15 -11.50
C THR A 647 18.06 70.00 -11.27
N THR A 648 18.40 69.04 -10.41
CA THR A 648 19.79 68.75 -10.07
C THR A 648 20.10 67.30 -10.30
N PHE A 649 21.06 67.01 -11.15
CA PHE A 649 21.67 65.67 -11.33
C PHE A 649 22.90 65.63 -10.44
N VAL A 650 23.02 64.59 -9.61
CA VAL A 650 24.13 64.37 -8.68
C VAL A 650 24.81 63.04 -9.05
N LEU A 651 26.06 63.18 -9.52
CA LEU A 651 26.93 62.08 -9.87
C LEU A 651 27.89 61.81 -8.71
N ARG A 652 27.96 60.55 -8.23
CA ARG A 652 28.90 60.09 -7.21
C ARG A 652 29.81 59.07 -7.83
N LEU A 653 31.14 59.33 -7.83
CA LEU A 653 32.13 58.44 -8.35
C LEU A 653 33.13 58.06 -7.26
N PRO A 654 33.44 56.79 -7.10
CA PRO A 654 34.47 56.36 -6.15
C PRO A 654 35.83 56.89 -6.56
N GLN A 655 36.54 57.45 -5.62
CA GLN A 655 37.95 57.82 -5.85
C GLN A 655 38.82 56.60 -5.60
N ILE A 656 39.07 55.86 -6.67
CA ILE A 656 39.96 54.71 -6.64
C ILE A 656 41.41 55.24 -6.64
N GLN A 657 42.12 55.07 -5.51
CA GLN A 657 43.57 55.29 -5.53
C GLN A 657 44.21 54.16 -6.34
N PRO A 658 45.14 54.47 -7.27
CA PRO A 658 45.91 53.42 -7.90
C PRO A 658 46.61 52.64 -6.78
N SER A 659 46.32 51.33 -6.70
CA SER A 659 47.11 50.45 -5.86
C SER A 659 48.55 50.54 -6.34
N ILE A 660 49.41 51.18 -5.55
CA ILE A 660 50.89 51.14 -5.74
C ILE A 660 51.25 49.67 -5.52
N GLY A 661 51.36 48.90 -6.66
CA GLY A 661 51.88 47.57 -6.71
C GLY A 661 53.37 47.62 -6.87
#